data_ce633ff905dfbd2f82346de8e24dae7d
#
_entry.id   ce633ff905dfbd2f82346de8e24dae7d
#
_cell.length_a   1.000
_cell.length_b   1.000
_cell.length_c   1.000
_cell.angle_alpha   90.00
_cell.angle_beta   90.00
_cell.angle_gamma   90.00
#
_symmetry.space_group_name_H-M   'P 1'
#
loop_
_entity.id
_entity.type
_entity.pdbx_description
1 polymer ?
#
loop_
_entity_poly.entity_id
_entity_poly.type
_entity_poly.pdbx_seq_one_letter_code
_entity_poly.pdbx_strand_id
1 'polypeptide(L)'
;MIQKSIHCLSLSALVSFSAVAQSPPSDLEFKVKGLQENVEILVDRWGVSHIYAKNERDLFLAQGFNAARDRLFQFEVWRLQATGTVSEVTGKQDIERDHGTRLFQFRHDIMDEMLHYHPRGNTIITAYVDGVNEYIRQTQINRDLLPIEFDILGIRPQKWTSEVVISRHQGLLGNIVSELRYGRQVAKFGPELVKELNWFHPWGEPVIALDSKINGDLLSQDILGLYNAFRRTVDFKPEHVVERFRNNEKTSTIPETAEFAFIPEENIESIGSNNWIISGKRSSSGYPMMANDPHRVQAVPSLRYIVHLNAPGWNVIGGGEPEIPGISIGHNGYGAWGLTVFRTDGEDLYVYDTNPSNPNEYKYKDNWEEMTSIKEKIKVKGSKDVSIELKYTRHGPVVYEDKKNNKAYAVRSAWMDVGGSPYLASLRMNQAQSWDEFRDACNYSNIPGENMIWADREGNIGWQAVGIAPIRQNWSGLVPVPGDGSYEWDGYLEIIKKPHVHNPEKGFFGTANSNLTDQDYPYRKEAIAWEWSDPFRSNRINEILDNDARVTLSDMAALQTDYFSVPASELVPLLKRVTSANWLTEKARKMLLEWNFRLEPQSIESGIYIAWQRQLRNAVRDVVVPDEAKEIFSFLSMKKTLDWIQSPDGRFGENPIADRDELLLSSLEKAVSNLSEKFTRNPSKWTYGQMDYKHITLKHPLSNAVNSETREAINVGPAVRGGDSYTINNTGGRNNQSSGASFRILVDTENWDRTLAMNNPGQSGDPESPFYNNLFQEWSTDGFFPLFYSKEKIVSVTAQRIVLKPKN
;
A
#
# COMPACT_ATOMS: atom_id res chain seq x y z
N MET A 1 35.12 41.82 4.67
CA MET A 1 35.64 41.33 3.38
C MET A 1 36.58 40.19 3.65
N ILE A 2 36.09 38.96 3.65
CA ILE A 2 36.92 37.74 3.46
C ILE A 2 35.99 36.75 2.72
N GLN A 3 36.21 36.67 1.43
CA GLN A 3 35.61 35.63 0.56
C GLN A 3 36.24 34.29 0.92
N LYS A 4 35.44 33.32 1.33
CA LYS A 4 35.83 31.90 1.35
C LYS A 4 35.17 31.21 0.17
N SER A 5 35.97 30.93 -0.83
CA SER A 5 35.61 30.08 -1.98
C SER A 5 35.39 28.66 -1.53
N ILE A 6 34.19 28.14 -1.73
CA ILE A 6 33.85 26.74 -1.56
C ILE A 6 34.17 26.05 -2.89
N HIS A 7 35.17 25.19 -2.88
CA HIS A 7 35.46 24.28 -4.00
C HIS A 7 34.49 23.10 -3.93
N CYS A 8 33.51 23.08 -4.81
CA CYS A 8 32.76 21.88 -5.12
C CYS A 8 33.65 20.91 -5.89
N LEU A 9 34.06 19.83 -5.28
CA LEU A 9 34.61 18.67 -5.97
C LEU A 9 33.44 17.88 -6.59
N SER A 10 33.24 18.09 -7.89
CA SER A 10 32.38 17.23 -8.70
C SER A 10 33.09 15.88 -8.94
N LEU A 11 32.68 14.86 -8.21
CA LEU A 11 33.07 13.50 -8.51
C LEU A 11 32.20 12.99 -9.67
N SER A 12 32.70 13.15 -10.90
CA SER A 12 32.12 12.50 -12.08
C SER A 12 32.50 11.02 -12.04
N ALA A 13 31.61 10.17 -11.51
CA ALA A 13 31.74 8.73 -11.67
C ALA A 13 31.46 8.40 -13.16
N LEU A 14 32.50 8.24 -13.93
CA LEU A 14 32.43 7.58 -15.23
C LEU A 14 32.07 6.10 -14.99
N VAL A 15 30.79 5.78 -15.18
CA VAL A 15 30.34 4.39 -15.27
C VAL A 15 30.85 3.85 -16.60
N SER A 16 31.98 3.14 -16.54
CA SER A 16 32.50 2.37 -17.68
C SER A 16 31.58 1.18 -17.90
N PHE A 17 30.66 1.28 -18.86
CA PHE A 17 29.91 0.15 -19.36
C PHE A 17 30.86 -0.81 -20.06
N SER A 18 31.35 -1.80 -19.33
CA SER A 18 31.97 -2.98 -19.96
C SER A 18 30.91 -3.68 -20.77
N ALA A 19 31.00 -3.63 -22.10
CA ALA A 19 30.15 -4.44 -22.98
C ALA A 19 30.51 -5.93 -22.74
N VAL A 20 29.77 -6.55 -21.80
CA VAL A 20 29.74 -8.01 -21.71
C VAL A 20 29.06 -8.47 -22.99
N ALA A 21 29.76 -9.28 -23.80
CA ALA A 21 29.16 -9.91 -24.98
C ALA A 21 27.94 -10.72 -24.52
N GLN A 22 26.76 -10.23 -24.80
CA GLN A 22 25.50 -10.91 -24.48
C GLN A 22 25.42 -12.21 -25.26
N SER A 23 25.24 -13.34 -24.58
CA SER A 23 24.79 -14.58 -25.23
C SER A 23 23.50 -14.28 -26.03
N PRO A 24 23.27 -14.91 -27.19
CA PRO A 24 22.06 -14.73 -27.96
C PRO A 24 20.85 -15.04 -27.05
N PRO A 25 19.71 -14.29 -27.19
CA PRO A 25 18.51 -14.52 -26.38
C PRO A 25 18.07 -15.97 -26.47
N SER A 26 17.70 -16.56 -25.34
CA SER A 26 17.07 -17.89 -25.35
C SER A 26 15.67 -17.75 -25.94
N ASP A 27 15.36 -18.53 -26.98
CA ASP A 27 14.05 -18.56 -27.62
C ASP A 27 13.17 -19.62 -26.96
N LEU A 28 11.98 -19.22 -26.49
CA LEU A 28 10.92 -20.11 -26.01
C LEU A 28 9.69 -20.01 -26.93
N GLU A 29 9.03 -21.12 -27.16
CA GLU A 29 7.83 -21.19 -27.99
C GLU A 29 6.72 -21.93 -27.23
N PHE A 30 5.52 -21.34 -27.22
CA PHE A 30 4.33 -21.97 -26.66
C PHE A 30 3.21 -22.01 -27.70
N LYS A 31 2.53 -23.15 -27.79
CA LYS A 31 1.27 -23.28 -28.53
C LYS A 31 0.11 -22.97 -27.60
N VAL A 32 -0.54 -21.85 -27.82
CA VAL A 32 -1.52 -21.23 -26.94
C VAL A 32 -2.92 -21.31 -27.55
N LYS A 33 -3.83 -21.91 -26.82
CA LYS A 33 -5.25 -22.00 -27.24
C LYS A 33 -5.91 -20.64 -27.10
N GLY A 34 -6.70 -20.24 -28.09
CA GLY A 34 -7.47 -19.00 -28.05
C GLY A 34 -6.77 -17.79 -28.66
N LEU A 35 -5.48 -17.86 -28.98
CA LEU A 35 -4.81 -16.85 -29.81
C LEU A 35 -5.34 -16.90 -31.26
N GLN A 36 -5.43 -15.72 -31.87
CA GLN A 36 -5.77 -15.55 -33.29
C GLN A 36 -4.51 -15.42 -34.15
N GLU A 37 -3.52 -14.69 -33.65
CA GLU A 37 -2.26 -14.38 -34.32
C GLU A 37 -1.07 -14.68 -33.39
N ASN A 38 0.14 -14.74 -33.97
CA ASN A 38 1.36 -14.87 -33.14
C ASN A 38 1.58 -13.61 -32.29
N VAL A 39 1.98 -13.84 -31.03
CA VAL A 39 2.41 -12.77 -30.11
C VAL A 39 3.88 -12.96 -29.80
N GLU A 40 4.66 -11.88 -29.89
CA GLU A 40 6.05 -11.81 -29.47
C GLU A 40 6.17 -11.16 -28.12
N ILE A 41 6.91 -11.78 -27.21
CA ILE A 41 7.26 -11.22 -25.89
C ILE A 41 8.79 -11.13 -25.82
N LEU A 42 9.31 -9.93 -25.65
CA LEU A 42 10.73 -9.66 -25.41
C LEU A 42 10.91 -9.40 -23.92
N VAL A 43 11.64 -10.27 -23.23
CA VAL A 43 11.97 -10.06 -21.81
C VAL A 43 13.37 -9.43 -21.76
N ASP A 44 13.47 -8.26 -21.18
CA ASP A 44 14.71 -7.55 -21.07
C ASP A 44 15.61 -8.10 -19.93
N ARG A 45 16.82 -7.58 -19.79
CA ARG A 45 17.77 -8.02 -18.76
C ARG A 45 17.35 -7.73 -17.32
N TRP A 46 16.37 -6.88 -17.10
CA TRP A 46 15.78 -6.60 -15.77
C TRP A 46 14.55 -7.45 -15.50
N GLY A 47 14.11 -8.23 -16.49
CA GLY A 47 12.95 -9.12 -16.41
C GLY A 47 11.64 -8.47 -16.85
N VAL A 48 11.67 -7.24 -17.38
CA VAL A 48 10.46 -6.58 -17.90
C VAL A 48 10.05 -7.24 -19.21
N SER A 49 8.80 -7.63 -19.30
CA SER A 49 8.21 -8.25 -20.48
C SER A 49 7.55 -7.22 -21.38
N HIS A 50 7.99 -7.14 -22.64
CA HIS A 50 7.44 -6.29 -23.68
C HIS A 50 6.62 -7.14 -24.66
N ILE A 51 5.29 -7.00 -24.63
CA ILE A 51 4.32 -7.84 -25.36
C ILE A 51 3.88 -7.14 -26.62
N TYR A 52 4.10 -7.75 -27.78
CA TYR A 52 3.72 -7.25 -29.10
C TYR A 52 2.68 -8.16 -29.73
N ALA A 53 1.44 -7.68 -29.83
CA ALA A 53 0.32 -8.38 -30.43
C ALA A 53 -0.24 -7.62 -31.65
N LYS A 54 -1.02 -8.29 -32.50
CA LYS A 54 -1.65 -7.69 -33.68
C LYS A 54 -3.09 -7.23 -33.44
N ASN A 55 -3.66 -7.58 -32.30
CA ASN A 55 -5.00 -7.17 -31.86
C ASN A 55 -5.11 -7.12 -30.34
N GLU A 56 -6.13 -6.44 -29.85
CA GLU A 56 -6.38 -6.22 -28.42
C GLU A 56 -6.61 -7.53 -27.65
N ARG A 57 -7.41 -8.45 -28.22
CA ARG A 57 -7.72 -9.70 -27.54
C ARG A 57 -6.47 -10.54 -27.29
N ASP A 58 -5.61 -10.69 -28.31
CA ASP A 58 -4.36 -11.44 -28.20
C ASP A 58 -3.36 -10.75 -27.26
N LEU A 59 -3.38 -9.40 -27.21
CA LEU A 59 -2.58 -8.63 -26.27
C LEU A 59 -2.89 -9.00 -24.81
N PHE A 60 -4.17 -8.93 -24.43
CA PHE A 60 -4.57 -9.20 -23.04
C PHE A 60 -4.51 -10.70 -22.71
N LEU A 61 -4.76 -11.58 -23.67
CA LEU A 61 -4.50 -13.00 -23.48
C LEU A 61 -3.01 -13.25 -23.20
N ALA A 62 -2.11 -12.62 -23.95
CA ALA A 62 -0.67 -12.75 -23.74
C ALA A 62 -0.23 -12.09 -22.42
N GLN A 63 -0.84 -10.99 -22.01
CA GLN A 63 -0.57 -10.38 -20.68
C GLN A 63 -0.92 -11.37 -19.58
N GLY A 64 -2.10 -11.95 -19.58
CA GLY A 64 -2.54 -12.93 -18.57
C GLY A 64 -1.67 -14.20 -18.57
N PHE A 65 -1.31 -14.71 -19.76
CA PHE A 65 -0.40 -15.86 -19.90
C PHE A 65 0.97 -15.56 -19.28
N ASN A 66 1.54 -14.41 -19.61
CA ASN A 66 2.86 -14.01 -19.15
C ASN A 66 2.90 -13.69 -17.64
N ALA A 67 1.87 -13.03 -17.13
CA ALA A 67 1.73 -12.74 -15.70
C ALA A 67 1.60 -14.06 -14.89
N ALA A 68 0.83 -15.01 -15.38
CA ALA A 68 0.73 -16.34 -14.76
C ALA A 68 2.06 -17.12 -14.83
N ARG A 69 2.82 -17.01 -15.93
CA ARG A 69 4.14 -17.60 -16.05
C ARG A 69 5.09 -17.08 -14.95
N ASP A 70 5.06 -15.78 -14.72
CA ASP A 70 5.99 -15.15 -13.80
C ASP A 70 5.53 -15.22 -12.33
N ARG A 71 4.22 -15.40 -12.06
CA ARG A 71 3.63 -15.21 -10.72
C ARG A 71 2.64 -16.30 -10.29
N LEU A 72 2.76 -17.52 -10.80
CA LEU A 72 1.75 -18.57 -10.66
C LEU A 72 1.37 -18.90 -9.22
N PHE A 73 2.36 -19.00 -8.31
CA PHE A 73 2.06 -19.26 -6.90
C PHE A 73 1.29 -18.10 -6.25
N GLN A 74 1.73 -16.87 -6.49
CA GLN A 74 1.02 -15.67 -6.03
C GLN A 74 -0.42 -15.63 -6.55
N PHE A 75 -0.64 -15.99 -7.82
CA PHE A 75 -1.96 -16.10 -8.44
C PHE A 75 -2.84 -17.14 -7.76
N GLU A 76 -2.30 -18.30 -7.41
CA GLU A 76 -3.07 -19.33 -6.71
C GLU A 76 -3.47 -18.87 -5.30
N VAL A 77 -2.56 -18.24 -4.55
CA VAL A 77 -2.88 -17.67 -3.24
C VAL A 77 -3.99 -16.62 -3.34
N TRP A 78 -3.90 -15.72 -4.32
CA TRP A 78 -4.93 -14.69 -4.52
C TRP A 78 -6.27 -15.26 -5.01
N ARG A 79 -6.25 -16.29 -5.86
CA ARG A 79 -7.46 -17.03 -6.24
C ARG A 79 -8.14 -17.63 -5.01
N LEU A 80 -7.37 -18.29 -4.14
CA LEU A 80 -7.90 -18.85 -2.89
C LEU A 80 -8.53 -17.77 -2.01
N GLN A 81 -7.88 -16.62 -1.88
CA GLN A 81 -8.40 -15.48 -1.13
C GLN A 81 -9.67 -14.91 -1.80
N ALA A 82 -9.64 -14.68 -3.11
CA ALA A 82 -10.76 -14.11 -3.86
C ALA A 82 -12.03 -14.98 -3.85
N THR A 83 -11.85 -16.29 -3.80
CA THR A 83 -12.96 -17.26 -3.82
C THR A 83 -13.39 -17.75 -2.44
N GLY A 84 -12.69 -17.36 -1.37
CA GLY A 84 -12.96 -17.86 -0.02
C GLY A 84 -12.79 -19.38 0.09
N THR A 85 -11.63 -19.88 -0.38
CA THR A 85 -11.29 -21.31 -0.42
C THR A 85 -9.91 -21.61 0.18
N VAL A 86 -9.36 -20.71 1.00
CA VAL A 86 -8.06 -20.88 1.66
C VAL A 86 -8.06 -22.12 2.56
N SER A 87 -9.17 -22.42 3.23
CA SER A 87 -9.35 -23.60 4.08
C SER A 87 -9.16 -24.93 3.35
N GLU A 88 -9.29 -24.97 2.01
CA GLU A 88 -8.98 -26.17 1.22
C GLU A 88 -7.46 -26.52 1.28
N VAL A 89 -6.62 -25.56 1.64
CA VAL A 89 -5.16 -25.72 1.74
C VAL A 89 -4.70 -25.70 3.20
N THR A 90 -5.23 -24.79 4.01
CA THR A 90 -4.76 -24.52 5.39
C THR A 90 -5.63 -25.17 6.47
N GLY A 91 -6.76 -25.79 6.11
CA GLY A 91 -7.65 -26.44 7.05
C GLY A 91 -8.46 -25.48 7.92
N LYS A 92 -8.71 -25.86 9.17
CA LYS A 92 -9.66 -25.18 10.06
C LYS A 92 -9.27 -23.73 10.41
N GLN A 93 -8.01 -23.36 10.35
CA GLN A 93 -7.55 -22.03 10.78
C GLN A 93 -8.14 -20.89 9.93
N ASP A 94 -8.48 -21.15 8.67
CA ASP A 94 -8.97 -20.12 7.74
C ASP A 94 -10.47 -20.20 7.43
N ILE A 95 -11.25 -20.95 8.23
CA ILE A 95 -12.72 -21.03 8.08
C ILE A 95 -13.35 -19.63 8.23
N GLU A 96 -12.97 -18.85 9.24
CA GLU A 96 -13.48 -17.49 9.44
C GLU A 96 -13.07 -16.55 8.31
N ARG A 97 -11.85 -16.71 7.79
CA ARG A 97 -11.38 -15.98 6.61
C ARG A 97 -12.29 -16.25 5.42
N ASP A 98 -12.51 -17.54 5.10
CA ASP A 98 -13.33 -17.93 3.95
C ASP A 98 -14.79 -17.49 4.14
N HIS A 99 -15.29 -17.56 5.37
CA HIS A 99 -16.61 -17.03 5.71
C HIS A 99 -16.68 -15.51 5.44
N GLY A 100 -15.72 -14.74 5.96
CA GLY A 100 -15.63 -13.30 5.73
C GLY A 100 -15.49 -12.95 4.25
N THR A 101 -14.62 -13.66 3.50
CA THR A 101 -14.46 -13.46 2.05
C THR A 101 -15.78 -13.64 1.31
N ARG A 102 -16.52 -14.73 1.61
CA ARG A 102 -17.81 -15.01 0.95
C ARG A 102 -18.90 -14.03 1.37
N LEU A 103 -18.86 -13.54 2.62
CA LEU A 103 -19.78 -12.51 3.10
C LEU A 103 -19.60 -11.19 2.32
N PHE A 104 -18.35 -10.81 1.99
CA PHE A 104 -18.02 -9.60 1.25
C PHE A 104 -17.78 -9.81 -0.26
N GLN A 105 -18.18 -10.95 -0.79
CA GLN A 105 -18.04 -11.24 -2.22
C GLN A 105 -18.98 -10.36 -3.05
N PHE A 106 -18.49 -9.87 -4.21
CA PHE A 106 -19.31 -9.16 -5.20
C PHE A 106 -20.43 -10.05 -5.71
N ARG A 107 -21.68 -9.55 -5.68
CA ARG A 107 -22.90 -10.31 -6.01
C ARG A 107 -23.81 -9.62 -7.02
N HIS A 108 -23.36 -8.51 -7.61
CA HIS A 108 -24.07 -7.84 -8.71
C HIS A 108 -23.74 -8.48 -10.06
N ASP A 109 -24.31 -7.93 -11.14
CA ASP A 109 -24.01 -8.41 -12.49
C ASP A 109 -22.55 -8.17 -12.85
N ILE A 110 -21.83 -9.24 -13.16
CA ILE A 110 -20.42 -9.19 -13.54
C ILE A 110 -20.19 -8.42 -14.85
N MET A 111 -21.17 -8.43 -15.75
CA MET A 111 -21.09 -7.69 -17.02
C MET A 111 -21.10 -6.20 -16.78
N ASP A 112 -21.97 -5.71 -15.90
CA ASP A 112 -22.03 -4.30 -15.49
C ASP A 112 -20.71 -3.86 -14.83
N GLU A 113 -20.14 -4.72 -13.99
CA GLU A 113 -18.84 -4.48 -13.35
C GLU A 113 -17.72 -4.34 -14.39
N MET A 114 -17.60 -5.29 -15.33
CA MET A 114 -16.56 -5.25 -16.34
C MET A 114 -16.68 -4.07 -17.30
N LEU A 115 -17.91 -3.72 -17.70
CA LEU A 115 -18.18 -2.61 -18.61
C LEU A 115 -18.03 -1.24 -17.96
N HIS A 116 -18.13 -1.15 -16.63
CA HIS A 116 -17.82 0.08 -15.91
C HIS A 116 -16.41 0.60 -16.22
N TYR A 117 -15.42 -0.29 -16.18
CA TYR A 117 -14.01 0.10 -16.32
C TYR A 117 -13.60 0.41 -17.75
N HIS A 118 -14.22 -0.22 -18.73
CA HIS A 118 -13.91 0.02 -20.14
C HIS A 118 -15.08 -0.45 -21.03
N PRO A 119 -15.39 0.24 -22.16
CA PRO A 119 -16.47 -0.20 -23.06
C PRO A 119 -16.28 -1.62 -23.62
N ARG A 120 -15.03 -2.11 -23.62
CA ARG A 120 -14.67 -3.48 -24.00
C ARG A 120 -14.14 -4.30 -22.81
N GLY A 121 -14.47 -3.89 -21.58
CA GLY A 121 -13.95 -4.48 -20.36
C GLY A 121 -14.19 -5.98 -20.26
N ASN A 122 -15.36 -6.44 -20.69
CA ASN A 122 -15.67 -7.87 -20.75
C ASN A 122 -14.72 -8.66 -21.66
N THR A 123 -14.41 -8.14 -22.85
CA THR A 123 -13.48 -8.78 -23.81
C THR A 123 -12.05 -8.78 -23.25
N ILE A 124 -11.61 -7.67 -22.66
CA ILE A 124 -10.27 -7.50 -22.10
C ILE A 124 -10.06 -8.45 -20.92
N ILE A 125 -10.95 -8.41 -19.93
CA ILE A 125 -10.84 -9.23 -18.71
C ILE A 125 -10.96 -10.72 -19.04
N THR A 126 -11.90 -11.10 -19.93
CA THR A 126 -12.03 -12.50 -20.33
C THR A 126 -10.79 -13.00 -21.07
N ALA A 127 -10.22 -12.19 -21.98
CA ALA A 127 -9.00 -12.56 -22.68
C ALA A 127 -7.82 -12.74 -21.72
N TYR A 128 -7.69 -11.85 -20.75
CA TYR A 128 -6.68 -11.95 -19.71
C TYR A 128 -6.81 -13.28 -18.92
N VAL A 129 -8.02 -13.60 -18.46
CA VAL A 129 -8.33 -14.84 -17.75
C VAL A 129 -8.07 -16.09 -18.62
N ASP A 130 -8.40 -16.02 -19.91
CA ASP A 130 -8.08 -17.10 -20.87
C ASP A 130 -6.56 -17.34 -20.92
N GLY A 131 -5.76 -16.27 -20.91
CA GLY A 131 -4.30 -16.35 -20.87
C GLY A 131 -3.76 -17.00 -19.59
N VAL A 132 -4.24 -16.58 -18.42
CA VAL A 132 -3.91 -17.20 -17.14
C VAL A 132 -4.22 -18.71 -17.16
N ASN A 133 -5.42 -19.06 -17.58
CA ASN A 133 -5.86 -20.46 -17.66
C ASN A 133 -5.08 -21.29 -18.66
N GLU A 134 -4.64 -20.67 -19.75
CA GLU A 134 -3.81 -21.38 -20.73
C GLU A 134 -2.42 -21.68 -20.15
N TYR A 135 -1.80 -20.76 -19.39
CA TYR A 135 -0.54 -21.07 -18.70
C TYR A 135 -0.74 -22.19 -17.66
N ILE A 136 -1.79 -22.12 -16.85
CA ILE A 136 -2.15 -23.21 -15.92
C ILE A 136 -2.27 -24.55 -16.67
N ARG A 137 -2.90 -24.56 -17.85
CA ARG A 137 -2.99 -25.77 -18.70
C ARG A 137 -1.61 -26.24 -19.18
N GLN A 138 -0.67 -25.32 -19.50
CA GLN A 138 0.70 -25.69 -19.87
C GLN A 138 1.44 -26.41 -18.72
N THR A 139 1.27 -25.99 -17.46
CA THR A 139 1.88 -26.66 -16.31
C THR A 139 1.34 -28.08 -16.06
N GLN A 140 0.11 -28.37 -16.54
CA GLN A 140 -0.44 -29.72 -16.46
C GLN A 140 0.20 -30.67 -17.48
N ILE A 141 0.71 -30.13 -18.60
CA ILE A 141 1.37 -30.90 -19.67
C ILE A 141 2.86 -31.03 -19.35
N ASN A 142 3.51 -29.94 -18.96
CA ASN A 142 4.92 -29.90 -18.57
C ASN A 142 5.03 -29.41 -17.12
N ARG A 143 5.41 -30.30 -16.22
CA ARG A 143 5.55 -30.01 -14.78
C ARG A 143 6.76 -29.12 -14.46
N ASP A 144 7.75 -29.05 -15.32
CA ASP A 144 8.93 -28.19 -15.13
C ASP A 144 8.56 -26.69 -15.21
N LEU A 145 7.36 -26.38 -15.66
CA LEU A 145 6.80 -25.02 -15.64
C LEU A 145 6.13 -24.66 -14.30
N LEU A 146 6.09 -25.60 -13.35
CA LEU A 146 5.40 -25.41 -12.09
C LEU A 146 6.39 -24.97 -11.01
N PRO A 147 6.24 -23.76 -10.42
CA PRO A 147 7.12 -23.30 -9.36
C PRO A 147 7.14 -24.22 -8.15
N ILE A 148 8.28 -24.27 -7.44
CA ILE A 148 8.55 -25.20 -6.32
C ILE A 148 7.51 -25.14 -5.20
N GLU A 149 6.86 -23.99 -5.00
CA GLU A 149 5.86 -23.79 -3.93
C GLU A 149 4.67 -24.75 -4.05
N PHE A 150 4.32 -25.15 -5.27
CA PHE A 150 3.27 -26.14 -5.49
C PHE A 150 3.65 -27.53 -4.99
N ASP A 151 4.92 -27.90 -5.12
CA ASP A 151 5.43 -29.15 -4.57
C ASP A 151 5.63 -29.05 -3.05
N ILE A 152 6.01 -27.88 -2.53
CA ILE A 152 6.11 -27.61 -1.08
C ILE A 152 4.75 -27.79 -0.40
N LEU A 153 3.68 -27.27 -0.96
CA LEU A 153 2.31 -27.37 -0.40
C LEU A 153 1.57 -28.65 -0.83
N GLY A 154 2.06 -29.37 -1.85
CA GLY A 154 1.39 -30.53 -2.42
C GLY A 154 0.06 -30.19 -3.11
N ILE A 155 -0.06 -29.01 -3.69
CA ILE A 155 -1.26 -28.52 -4.40
C ILE A 155 -1.02 -28.34 -5.91
N ARG A 156 -2.04 -27.96 -6.63
CA ARG A 156 -1.98 -27.63 -8.08
C ARG A 156 -2.75 -26.35 -8.33
N PRO A 157 -2.29 -25.50 -9.29
CA PRO A 157 -3.00 -24.28 -9.64
C PRO A 157 -4.37 -24.61 -10.19
N GLN A 158 -5.37 -23.84 -9.78
CA GLN A 158 -6.75 -24.01 -10.19
C GLN A 158 -7.16 -22.93 -11.20
N LYS A 159 -8.22 -23.24 -11.93
CA LYS A 159 -8.76 -22.36 -12.97
C LYS A 159 -9.23 -21.03 -12.39
N TRP A 160 -8.89 -19.95 -13.09
CA TRP A 160 -9.36 -18.59 -12.84
C TRP A 160 -10.68 -18.32 -13.57
N THR A 161 -11.44 -17.39 -13.01
CA THR A 161 -12.63 -16.81 -13.63
C THR A 161 -12.54 -15.28 -13.58
N SER A 162 -13.41 -14.58 -14.31
CA SER A 162 -13.41 -13.11 -14.28
C SER A 162 -13.74 -12.55 -12.89
N GLU A 163 -14.49 -13.30 -12.07
CA GLU A 163 -14.79 -12.96 -10.68
C GLU A 163 -13.54 -12.86 -9.81
N VAL A 164 -12.48 -13.60 -10.12
CA VAL A 164 -11.20 -13.49 -9.41
C VAL A 164 -10.54 -12.15 -9.70
N VAL A 165 -10.52 -11.72 -10.97
CA VAL A 165 -9.94 -10.43 -11.40
C VAL A 165 -10.68 -9.25 -10.77
N ILE A 166 -12.02 -9.29 -10.77
CA ILE A 166 -12.84 -8.22 -10.21
C ILE A 166 -13.05 -8.33 -8.70
N SER A 167 -12.42 -9.29 -8.05
CA SER A 167 -12.61 -9.51 -6.61
C SER A 167 -12.11 -8.33 -5.76
N ARG A 168 -12.56 -8.28 -4.51
CA ARG A 168 -12.18 -7.23 -3.54
C ARG A 168 -11.20 -7.78 -2.48
N HIS A 169 -10.50 -8.85 -2.79
CA HIS A 169 -9.67 -9.56 -1.81
C HIS A 169 -8.49 -8.74 -1.27
N GLN A 170 -8.06 -7.70 -1.97
CA GLN A 170 -6.97 -6.83 -1.52
C GLN A 170 -7.37 -5.89 -0.37
N GLY A 171 -8.66 -5.69 -0.14
CA GLY A 171 -9.17 -4.95 1.00
C GLY A 171 -8.62 -3.52 1.14
N LEU A 172 -8.62 -2.74 0.06
CA LEU A 172 -7.98 -1.42 -0.02
C LEU A 172 -8.70 -0.27 0.69
N LEU A 173 -9.93 -0.47 1.18
CA LEU A 173 -10.59 0.41 2.14
C LEU A 173 -10.66 -0.29 3.49
N GLY A 174 -10.66 0.48 4.57
CA GLY A 174 -10.64 -0.07 5.93
C GLY A 174 -11.00 0.96 6.98
N ASN A 175 -11.66 2.05 6.59
CA ASN A 175 -12.03 3.13 7.51
C ASN A 175 -12.99 2.66 8.62
N ILE A 176 -13.78 1.62 8.38
CA ILE A 176 -14.68 1.02 9.38
C ILE A 176 -13.96 0.55 10.65
N VAL A 177 -12.67 0.17 10.55
CA VAL A 177 -11.86 -0.22 11.72
C VAL A 177 -11.61 0.99 12.61
N SER A 178 -11.27 2.14 12.02
CA SER A 178 -11.13 3.40 12.74
C SER A 178 -12.47 3.87 13.30
N GLU A 179 -13.55 3.74 12.54
CA GLU A 179 -14.91 4.10 12.96
C GLU A 179 -15.32 3.36 14.24
N LEU A 180 -15.19 2.03 14.27
CA LEU A 180 -15.47 1.25 15.49
C LEU A 180 -14.55 1.63 16.65
N ARG A 181 -13.28 1.89 16.39
CA ARG A 181 -12.30 2.36 17.40
C ARG A 181 -12.74 3.69 18.00
N TYR A 182 -13.08 4.68 17.16
CA TYR A 182 -13.58 5.98 17.64
C TYR A 182 -14.91 5.84 18.37
N GLY A 183 -15.82 5.00 17.91
CA GLY A 183 -17.05 4.68 18.64
C GLY A 183 -16.78 4.20 20.06
N ARG A 184 -15.83 3.28 20.25
CA ARG A 184 -15.38 2.78 21.56
C ARG A 184 -14.74 3.89 22.41
N GLN A 185 -13.89 4.71 21.80
CA GLN A 185 -13.22 5.81 22.48
C GLN A 185 -14.20 6.87 22.93
N VAL A 186 -15.13 7.28 22.06
CA VAL A 186 -16.17 8.27 22.37
C VAL A 186 -17.12 7.77 23.47
N ALA A 187 -17.53 6.50 23.37
CA ALA A 187 -18.40 5.89 24.39
C ALA A 187 -17.79 5.91 25.80
N LYS A 188 -16.48 5.73 25.92
CA LYS A 188 -15.79 5.63 27.21
C LYS A 188 -15.26 6.96 27.72
N PHE A 189 -14.80 7.84 26.84
CA PHE A 189 -14.05 9.04 27.23
C PHE A 189 -14.67 10.34 26.71
N GLY A 190 -15.71 10.26 25.89
CA GLY A 190 -16.33 11.42 25.25
C GLY A 190 -15.58 11.93 24.02
N PRO A 191 -16.25 12.76 23.20
CA PRO A 191 -15.71 13.22 21.92
C PRO A 191 -14.52 14.17 22.06
N GLU A 192 -14.44 14.97 23.14
CA GLU A 192 -13.41 16.00 23.30
C GLU A 192 -12.02 15.37 23.46
N LEU A 193 -11.87 14.34 24.31
CA LEU A 193 -10.60 13.65 24.47
C LEU A 193 -10.18 12.95 23.17
N VAL A 194 -11.14 12.37 22.43
CA VAL A 194 -10.88 11.71 21.13
C VAL A 194 -10.34 12.71 20.11
N LYS A 195 -10.90 13.91 20.02
CA LYS A 195 -10.41 14.98 19.14
C LYS A 195 -9.05 15.49 19.58
N GLU A 196 -8.82 15.61 20.87
CA GLU A 196 -7.58 16.11 21.42
C GLU A 196 -6.39 15.19 21.12
N LEU A 197 -6.59 13.87 21.24
CA LEU A 197 -5.53 12.87 21.08
C LEU A 197 -5.34 12.38 19.65
N ASN A 198 -6.33 12.56 18.77
CA ASN A 198 -6.23 12.21 17.35
C ASN A 198 -6.05 13.48 16.50
N TRP A 199 -5.45 13.30 15.32
CA TRP A 199 -5.27 14.39 14.38
C TRP A 199 -6.29 14.28 13.25
N PHE A 200 -7.42 14.99 13.43
CA PHE A 200 -8.44 15.10 12.40
C PHE A 200 -8.25 16.37 11.57
N HIS A 201 -8.50 16.28 10.30
CA HIS A 201 -8.50 17.40 9.37
C HIS A 201 -9.31 17.01 8.13
N PRO A 202 -9.79 17.89 7.28
CA PRO A 202 -9.27 19.23 7.06
C PRO A 202 -9.79 20.28 8.08
N TRP A 203 -9.65 21.48 7.71
CA TRP A 203 -9.89 22.76 8.35
C TRP A 203 -11.12 22.84 9.26
N GLY A 204 -11.06 22.27 10.38
CA GLY A 204 -12.11 22.23 11.37
C GLY A 204 -12.34 20.79 11.81
N GLU A 205 -12.90 20.69 12.98
CA GLU A 205 -13.07 19.41 13.64
C GLU A 205 -14.33 18.70 13.14
N PRO A 206 -14.28 17.38 12.94
CA PRO A 206 -15.48 16.60 12.69
C PRO A 206 -16.41 16.63 13.91
N VAL A 207 -17.70 16.52 13.67
CA VAL A 207 -18.64 16.20 14.73
C VAL A 207 -18.57 14.71 15.01
N ILE A 208 -18.06 14.34 16.19
CA ILE A 208 -17.96 12.95 16.63
C ILE A 208 -18.94 12.77 17.78
N ALA A 209 -20.11 12.22 17.47
CA ALA A 209 -21.14 11.98 18.46
C ALA A 209 -21.74 10.58 18.25
N LEU A 210 -21.69 9.74 19.29
CA LEU A 210 -22.37 8.46 19.27
C LEU A 210 -23.86 8.71 19.54
N ASP A 211 -24.74 8.17 18.68
CA ASP A 211 -26.18 8.29 18.87
C ASP A 211 -26.62 7.63 20.19
N SER A 212 -27.55 8.23 20.91
CA SER A 212 -28.03 7.76 22.20
C SER A 212 -28.74 6.38 22.15
N LYS A 213 -29.14 5.91 20.97
CA LYS A 213 -29.70 4.57 20.74
C LYS A 213 -28.60 3.49 20.74
N ILE A 214 -27.34 3.86 20.62
CA ILE A 214 -26.21 2.92 20.64
C ILE A 214 -25.71 2.79 22.08
N ASN A 215 -25.78 1.56 22.59
CA ASN A 215 -25.11 1.23 23.84
C ASN A 215 -23.60 1.05 23.58
N GLY A 216 -22.78 2.03 23.99
CA GLY A 216 -21.35 2.03 23.78
C GLY A 216 -20.62 0.83 24.40
N ASP A 217 -21.11 0.28 25.51
CA ASP A 217 -20.50 -0.91 26.16
C ASP A 217 -20.51 -2.14 25.23
N LEU A 218 -21.54 -2.25 24.38
CA LEU A 218 -21.67 -3.35 23.42
C LEU A 218 -20.68 -3.25 22.25
N LEU A 219 -20.10 -2.07 22.00
CA LEU A 219 -19.08 -1.90 20.97
C LEU A 219 -17.75 -2.59 21.32
N SER A 220 -17.55 -3.01 22.57
CA SER A 220 -16.32 -3.72 23.03
C SER A 220 -16.20 -5.15 22.49
N GLN A 221 -17.28 -5.73 21.94
CA GLN A 221 -17.30 -7.07 21.36
C GLN A 221 -16.42 -7.15 20.09
N ASP A 222 -16.07 -8.37 19.65
CA ASP A 222 -15.34 -8.60 18.40
C ASP A 222 -16.25 -8.44 17.16
N ILE A 223 -16.76 -7.22 16.96
CA ILE A 223 -17.77 -6.91 15.94
C ILE A 223 -17.23 -7.10 14.52
N LEU A 224 -15.97 -6.77 14.29
CA LEU A 224 -15.33 -6.85 12.98
C LEU A 224 -14.53 -8.14 12.76
N GLY A 225 -14.76 -9.19 13.55
CA GLY A 225 -14.01 -10.46 13.45
C GLY A 225 -14.00 -11.03 12.03
N LEU A 226 -15.14 -11.18 11.37
CA LEU A 226 -15.23 -11.67 9.98
C LEU A 226 -14.64 -10.69 8.97
N TYR A 227 -14.86 -9.38 9.16
CA TYR A 227 -14.28 -8.33 8.31
C TYR A 227 -12.75 -8.34 8.38
N ASN A 228 -12.19 -8.46 9.57
CA ASN A 228 -10.74 -8.54 9.76
C ASN A 228 -10.19 -9.88 9.26
N ALA A 229 -10.93 -10.99 9.41
CA ALA A 229 -10.50 -12.31 9.01
C ALA A 229 -10.23 -12.40 7.49
N PHE A 230 -11.11 -11.89 6.63
CA PHE A 230 -10.91 -11.99 5.18
C PHE A 230 -9.76 -11.11 4.68
N ARG A 231 -9.37 -10.09 5.43
CA ARG A 231 -8.33 -9.11 5.07
C ARG A 231 -6.93 -9.52 5.51
N ARG A 232 -6.80 -10.52 6.40
CA ARG A 232 -5.50 -11.04 6.84
C ARG A 232 -4.75 -11.69 5.69
N THR A 233 -3.41 -11.65 5.74
CA THR A 233 -2.57 -12.47 4.85
C THR A 233 -2.76 -13.94 5.14
N VAL A 234 -2.54 -14.81 4.15
CA VAL A 234 -2.57 -16.26 4.35
C VAL A 234 -1.30 -16.68 5.10
N ASP A 235 -1.46 -17.30 6.26
CA ASP A 235 -0.37 -17.79 7.10
C ASP A 235 -0.19 -19.29 6.90
N PHE A 236 0.90 -19.70 6.26
CA PHE A 236 1.24 -21.09 6.08
C PHE A 236 2.05 -21.61 7.27
N LYS A 237 1.62 -22.73 7.85
CA LYS A 237 2.27 -23.41 8.97
C LYS A 237 2.96 -24.70 8.54
N PRO A 238 3.88 -25.24 9.35
CA PRO A 238 4.58 -26.49 9.01
C PRO A 238 3.67 -27.67 8.65
N GLU A 239 2.50 -27.79 9.27
CA GLU A 239 1.53 -28.85 8.98
C GLU A 239 0.88 -28.75 7.60
N HIS A 240 0.94 -27.57 6.94
CA HIS A 240 0.43 -27.39 5.58
C HIS A 240 1.42 -27.85 4.51
N VAL A 241 2.68 -28.01 4.88
CA VAL A 241 3.82 -28.32 4.02
C VAL A 241 4.06 -29.82 3.96
N VAL A 242 4.43 -30.33 2.79
CA VAL A 242 4.86 -31.71 2.58
C VAL A 242 6.09 -32.00 3.46
N GLU A 243 6.13 -33.19 4.08
CA GLU A 243 7.05 -33.57 5.14
C GLU A 243 8.53 -33.23 4.83
N ARG A 244 9.02 -33.51 3.62
CA ARG A 244 10.42 -33.29 3.22
C ARG A 244 10.84 -31.81 3.27
N PHE A 245 9.90 -30.88 3.16
CA PHE A 245 10.14 -29.44 3.21
C PHE A 245 9.79 -28.80 4.54
N ARG A 246 9.20 -29.57 5.46
CA ARG A 246 8.61 -29.07 6.70
C ARG A 246 9.66 -28.51 7.65
N ASN A 247 9.34 -27.41 8.28
CA ASN A 247 10.07 -26.92 9.44
C ASN A 247 9.78 -27.82 10.64
N ASN A 248 10.79 -28.57 11.10
CA ASN A 248 10.70 -29.45 12.27
C ASN A 248 11.37 -28.85 13.51
N GLU A 249 11.91 -27.64 13.41
CA GLU A 249 12.50 -26.95 14.56
C GLU A 249 11.38 -26.53 15.52
N LYS A 250 11.52 -26.86 16.80
CA LYS A 250 10.66 -26.34 17.86
C LYS A 250 11.04 -24.87 18.09
N THR A 251 10.65 -24.02 17.19
CA THR A 251 10.82 -22.58 17.37
C THR A 251 9.80 -22.09 18.40
N SER A 252 10.30 -21.71 19.58
CA SER A 252 9.57 -20.82 20.50
C SER A 252 9.63 -19.40 19.91
N THR A 253 9.03 -19.19 18.77
CA THR A 253 8.93 -17.86 18.17
C THR A 253 7.56 -17.29 18.52
N ILE A 254 7.59 -16.20 19.27
CA ILE A 254 6.57 -15.18 19.16
C ILE A 254 6.44 -14.91 17.66
N PRO A 255 5.25 -15.06 17.04
CA PRO A 255 5.13 -14.87 15.61
C PRO A 255 5.50 -13.43 15.24
N GLU A 256 6.66 -13.23 14.62
CA GLU A 256 6.94 -12.01 13.87
C GLU A 256 5.89 -11.79 12.75
N THR A 257 5.16 -12.85 12.41
CA THR A 257 4.06 -12.88 11.44
C THR A 257 2.78 -12.19 11.89
N ALA A 258 2.65 -11.82 13.16
CA ALA A 258 1.60 -10.91 13.61
C ALA A 258 1.72 -9.51 12.92
N GLU A 259 2.87 -9.18 12.34
CA GLU A 259 3.06 -7.94 11.56
C GLU A 259 2.27 -7.91 10.25
N PHE A 260 1.86 -9.05 9.70
CA PHE A 260 1.08 -9.10 8.45
C PHE A 260 -0.43 -9.25 8.65
N ALA A 261 -0.87 -9.67 9.83
CA ALA A 261 -2.28 -10.02 10.07
C ALA A 261 -3.11 -8.85 10.64
N PHE A 262 -2.47 -7.91 11.27
CA PHE A 262 -3.03 -6.68 11.79
C PHE A 262 -2.00 -5.61 11.51
N ILE A 263 -2.30 -4.61 10.70
CA ILE A 263 -1.43 -3.45 10.58
C ILE A 263 -1.54 -2.76 11.94
N PRO A 264 -0.54 -2.87 12.84
CA PRO A 264 -0.58 -2.10 14.08
C PRO A 264 -0.76 -0.63 13.72
N GLU A 265 -1.39 0.15 14.59
CA GLU A 265 -1.56 1.60 14.35
C GLU A 265 -0.25 2.29 13.94
N GLU A 266 0.88 1.84 14.47
CA GLU A 266 2.23 2.27 14.06
C GLU A 266 2.56 2.00 12.57
N ASN A 267 1.93 1.02 11.92
CA ASN A 267 2.18 0.66 10.53
C ASN A 267 1.21 1.31 9.55
N ILE A 268 0.06 1.82 9.99
CA ILE A 268 -0.86 2.59 9.13
C ILE A 268 -0.16 3.84 8.60
N GLU A 269 0.71 4.48 9.41
CA GLU A 269 1.52 5.62 8.99
C GLU A 269 2.59 5.27 7.95
N SER A 270 3.00 4.01 7.87
CA SER A 270 4.08 3.55 6.99
C SER A 270 3.60 3.11 5.61
N ILE A 271 2.29 2.84 5.44
CA ILE A 271 1.68 2.54 4.16
C ILE A 271 1.22 3.84 3.51
N GLY A 272 1.71 4.10 2.32
CA GLY A 272 1.40 5.34 1.64
C GLY A 272 1.96 5.36 0.23
N SER A 273 2.40 6.50 -0.21
CA SER A 273 3.05 6.70 -1.51
C SER A 273 3.50 8.15 -1.64
N ASN A 274 4.39 8.41 -2.60
CA ASN A 274 4.65 9.76 -3.05
C ASN A 274 4.41 9.87 -4.55
N ASN A 275 3.97 11.01 -5.01
CA ASN A 275 4.08 11.41 -6.40
C ASN A 275 4.22 12.93 -6.55
N TRP A 276 4.80 13.34 -7.66
CA TRP A 276 4.81 14.74 -8.06
C TRP A 276 4.99 14.89 -9.56
N ILE A 277 4.53 16.02 -10.06
CA ILE A 277 4.65 16.46 -11.45
C ILE A 277 5.27 17.83 -11.48
N ILE A 278 6.08 18.07 -12.51
CA ILE A 278 6.80 19.32 -12.73
C ILE A 278 6.55 19.77 -14.16
N SER A 279 6.19 21.05 -14.35
CA SER A 279 5.99 21.64 -15.69
C SER A 279 7.32 21.79 -16.44
N GLY A 280 7.26 21.87 -17.76
CA GLY A 280 8.43 22.09 -18.60
C GLY A 280 9.18 23.40 -18.27
N LYS A 281 8.51 24.39 -17.71
CA LYS A 281 9.17 25.64 -17.24
C LYS A 281 10.15 25.40 -16.10
N ARG A 282 9.89 24.39 -15.29
CA ARG A 282 10.64 24.01 -14.10
C ARG A 282 11.60 22.84 -14.34
N SER A 283 11.47 22.13 -15.44
CA SER A 283 12.36 21.02 -15.80
C SER A 283 13.56 21.46 -16.62
N SER A 284 14.64 20.70 -16.53
CA SER A 284 15.87 20.94 -17.32
C SER A 284 15.70 20.59 -18.81
N SER A 285 14.82 19.63 -19.13
CA SER A 285 14.50 19.23 -20.51
C SER A 285 13.57 20.23 -21.22
N GLY A 286 12.87 21.07 -20.48
CA GLY A 286 11.83 21.95 -21.03
C GLY A 286 10.48 21.25 -21.21
N TYR A 287 10.38 19.97 -20.85
CA TYR A 287 9.16 19.17 -20.89
C TYR A 287 8.72 18.74 -19.48
N PRO A 288 7.43 18.48 -19.26
CA PRO A 288 6.97 17.99 -17.97
C PRO A 288 7.65 16.69 -17.55
N MET A 289 7.81 16.53 -16.23
CA MET A 289 8.34 15.32 -15.61
C MET A 289 7.38 14.81 -14.55
N MET A 290 7.37 13.49 -14.35
CA MET A 290 6.58 12.81 -13.32
C MET A 290 7.45 11.89 -12.48
N ALA A 291 7.17 11.83 -11.17
CA ALA A 291 7.67 10.81 -10.26
C ALA A 291 6.53 10.11 -9.54
N ASN A 292 6.64 8.80 -9.30
CA ASN A 292 5.73 8.06 -8.44
C ASN A 292 6.42 6.87 -7.79
N ASP A 293 6.14 6.66 -6.48
CA ASP A 293 6.56 5.49 -5.71
C ASP A 293 5.47 5.08 -4.70
N PRO A 294 4.70 4.03 -5.01
CA PRO A 294 3.74 3.48 -4.06
C PRO A 294 4.46 2.73 -2.92
N HIS A 295 4.12 3.09 -1.68
CA HIS A 295 4.61 2.40 -0.49
C HIS A 295 3.64 1.30 -0.09
N ARG A 296 4.10 0.06 -0.14
CA ARG A 296 3.33 -1.13 0.21
C ARG A 296 4.19 -2.06 1.07
N VAL A 297 3.56 -3.12 1.54
CA VAL A 297 4.27 -4.20 2.22
C VAL A 297 5.39 -4.71 1.33
N GLN A 298 6.58 -4.88 1.91
CA GLN A 298 7.77 -5.42 1.25
C GLN A 298 7.81 -6.93 1.44
N ALA A 299 7.64 -7.66 0.37
CA ALA A 299 7.60 -9.12 0.36
C ALA A 299 8.18 -9.69 -0.93
N VAL A 300 8.40 -10.98 -0.97
CA VAL A 300 8.69 -11.76 -2.17
C VAL A 300 7.64 -12.88 -2.29
N PRO A 301 7.02 -13.06 -3.45
CA PRO A 301 7.10 -12.27 -4.69
C PRO A 301 6.65 -10.81 -4.50
N SER A 302 7.15 -9.93 -5.37
CA SER A 302 6.74 -8.51 -5.39
C SER A 302 5.22 -8.35 -5.55
N LEU A 303 4.64 -7.34 -4.91
CA LEU A 303 3.27 -6.93 -5.21
C LEU A 303 3.16 -6.34 -6.62
N ARG A 304 4.20 -5.60 -7.06
CA ARG A 304 4.19 -4.89 -8.35
C ARG A 304 4.82 -5.72 -9.45
N TYR A 305 4.32 -5.48 -10.67
CA TYR A 305 4.75 -6.13 -11.89
C TYR A 305 4.81 -5.11 -13.02
N ILE A 306 5.98 -4.98 -13.66
CA ILE A 306 6.19 -4.07 -14.78
C ILE A 306 6.00 -4.84 -16.08
N VAL A 307 5.22 -4.26 -17.01
CA VAL A 307 4.99 -4.84 -18.34
C VAL A 307 4.78 -3.74 -19.39
N HIS A 308 5.13 -4.03 -20.64
CA HIS A 308 4.85 -3.19 -21.80
C HIS A 308 3.84 -3.90 -22.71
N LEU A 309 2.75 -3.21 -23.05
CA LEU A 309 1.65 -3.72 -23.85
C LEU A 309 1.60 -2.95 -25.17
N ASN A 310 1.83 -3.62 -26.30
CA ASN A 310 1.82 -3.00 -27.62
C ASN A 310 0.90 -3.78 -28.59
N ALA A 311 -0.13 -3.12 -29.08
CA ALA A 311 -1.06 -3.58 -30.12
C ALA A 311 -1.76 -2.36 -30.74
N PRO A 312 -2.51 -2.49 -31.85
CA PRO A 312 -3.30 -1.40 -32.37
C PRO A 312 -4.22 -0.78 -31.29
N GLY A 313 -4.04 0.52 -31.03
CA GLY A 313 -4.75 1.28 -30.00
C GLY A 313 -4.15 1.14 -28.58
N TRP A 314 -3.07 0.39 -28.42
CA TRP A 314 -2.36 0.17 -27.16
C TRP A 314 -0.85 0.31 -27.36
N ASN A 315 -0.22 1.20 -26.64
CA ASN A 315 1.24 1.26 -26.51
C ASN A 315 1.56 1.86 -25.14
N VAL A 316 1.56 1.04 -24.10
CA VAL A 316 1.61 1.49 -22.71
C VAL A 316 2.58 0.65 -21.91
N ILE A 317 3.40 1.31 -21.09
CA ILE A 317 4.40 0.68 -20.23
C ILE A 317 4.34 1.22 -18.82
N GLY A 318 4.57 0.36 -17.85
CA GLY A 318 4.60 0.73 -16.44
C GLY A 318 4.32 -0.44 -15.51
N GLY A 319 3.93 -0.14 -14.27
CA GLY A 319 3.67 -1.12 -13.22
C GLY A 319 2.21 -1.15 -12.77
N GLY A 320 1.84 -2.33 -12.24
CA GLY A 320 0.54 -2.59 -11.63
C GLY A 320 0.62 -3.85 -10.77
N GLU A 321 -0.50 -4.31 -10.27
CA GLU A 321 -0.64 -5.65 -9.72
C GLU A 321 -0.73 -6.66 -10.87
N PRO A 322 -0.02 -7.81 -10.78
CA PRO A 322 0.06 -8.73 -11.91
C PRO A 322 -1.26 -9.39 -12.28
N GLU A 323 -2.24 -9.47 -11.38
CA GLU A 323 -3.57 -10.06 -11.63
C GLU A 323 -4.56 -9.14 -12.35
N ILE A 324 -4.17 -7.88 -12.58
CA ILE A 324 -5.04 -6.86 -13.18
C ILE A 324 -4.57 -6.58 -14.62
N PRO A 325 -5.46 -6.66 -15.64
CA PRO A 325 -5.11 -6.27 -16.99
C PRO A 325 -4.86 -4.76 -17.10
N GLY A 326 -3.94 -4.37 -17.99
CA GLY A 326 -3.54 -2.99 -18.19
C GLY A 326 -2.37 -2.55 -17.32
N ILE A 327 -2.21 -1.24 -17.18
CA ILE A 327 -1.11 -0.56 -16.44
C ILE A 327 -1.70 0.45 -15.47
N SER A 328 -1.41 0.31 -14.17
CA SER A 328 -1.91 1.24 -13.15
C SER A 328 -1.11 2.54 -13.07
N ILE A 329 0.21 2.46 -13.23
CA ILE A 329 1.16 3.59 -13.15
C ILE A 329 2.13 3.48 -14.32
N GLY A 330 2.26 4.52 -15.15
CA GLY A 330 3.17 4.44 -16.29
C GLY A 330 2.98 5.56 -17.30
N HIS A 331 3.22 5.25 -18.58
CA HIS A 331 3.01 6.18 -19.69
C HIS A 331 2.62 5.44 -20.97
N ASN A 332 2.06 6.18 -21.95
CA ASN A 332 1.56 5.65 -23.22
C ASN A 332 2.09 6.38 -24.48
N GLY A 333 3.14 7.16 -24.32
CA GLY A 333 3.70 7.96 -25.42
C GLY A 333 3.01 9.30 -25.67
N TYR A 334 1.87 9.59 -25.05
CA TYR A 334 1.21 10.89 -24.99
C TYR A 334 1.41 11.55 -23.63
N GLY A 335 1.12 10.82 -22.57
CA GLY A 335 1.29 11.28 -21.21
C GLY A 335 1.73 10.18 -20.25
N ALA A 336 2.17 10.61 -19.09
CA ALA A 336 2.53 9.78 -17.95
C ALA A 336 1.56 10.05 -16.80
N TRP A 337 1.19 8.99 -16.07
CA TRP A 337 0.31 9.08 -14.90
C TRP A 337 0.83 8.25 -13.74
N GLY A 338 0.44 8.70 -12.56
CA GLY A 338 0.77 8.07 -11.30
C GLY A 338 -0.35 8.22 -10.29
N LEU A 339 -0.26 7.45 -9.23
CA LEU A 339 -1.27 7.44 -8.18
C LEU A 339 -0.66 7.33 -6.78
N THR A 340 -1.29 8.02 -5.82
CA THR A 340 -0.99 7.87 -4.40
C THR A 340 -2.28 7.84 -3.60
N VAL A 341 -2.28 7.17 -2.45
CA VAL A 341 -3.47 7.12 -1.60
C VAL A 341 -3.91 8.54 -1.21
N PHE A 342 -5.14 8.90 -1.58
CA PHE A 342 -5.80 10.14 -1.16
C PHE A 342 -6.67 9.94 0.10
N ARG A 343 -7.17 8.75 0.29
CA ARG A 343 -8.18 8.30 1.24
C ARG A 343 -9.56 8.83 0.92
N THR A 344 -10.52 7.94 0.95
CA THR A 344 -11.96 8.23 0.96
C THR A 344 -12.58 7.40 2.07
N ASP A 345 -13.55 7.99 2.75
CA ASP A 345 -14.34 7.30 3.77
C ASP A 345 -15.59 6.72 3.10
N GLY A 346 -15.49 5.45 2.69
CA GLY A 346 -16.52 4.74 1.90
C GLY A 346 -17.23 3.61 2.63
N GLU A 347 -17.13 3.54 3.96
CA GLU A 347 -17.76 2.50 4.79
C GLU A 347 -18.42 3.08 6.02
N ASP A 348 -19.53 2.49 6.48
CA ASP A 348 -20.16 2.79 7.75
C ASP A 348 -20.65 1.52 8.46
N LEU A 349 -20.55 1.50 9.79
CA LEU A 349 -21.04 0.43 10.66
C LEU A 349 -22.44 0.76 11.18
N TYR A 350 -23.42 0.00 10.75
CA TYR A 350 -24.80 0.12 11.17
C TYR A 350 -25.14 -0.83 12.32
N VAL A 351 -25.72 -0.29 13.39
CA VAL A 351 -26.15 -1.05 14.57
C VAL A 351 -27.67 -1.19 14.56
N TYR A 352 -28.15 -2.42 14.51
CA TYR A 352 -29.57 -2.74 14.44
C TYR A 352 -30.12 -3.31 15.74
N ASP A 353 -31.37 -3.01 16.04
CA ASP A 353 -32.19 -3.83 16.91
C ASP A 353 -32.74 -5.03 16.12
N THR A 354 -32.60 -6.23 16.65
CA THR A 354 -33.21 -7.45 16.09
C THR A 354 -34.49 -7.80 16.85
N ASN A 355 -35.47 -8.43 16.17
CA ASN A 355 -36.70 -8.87 16.77
C ASN A 355 -36.45 -9.97 17.82
N PRO A 356 -36.81 -9.78 19.09
CA PRO A 356 -36.59 -10.77 20.13
C PRO A 356 -37.29 -12.11 19.86
N SER A 357 -38.37 -12.12 19.07
CA SER A 357 -39.13 -13.31 18.69
C SER A 357 -38.59 -13.95 17.40
N ASN A 358 -37.89 -13.20 16.57
CA ASN A 358 -37.24 -13.70 15.32
C ASN A 358 -35.92 -12.97 15.07
N PRO A 359 -34.75 -13.50 15.48
CA PRO A 359 -33.48 -12.80 15.35
C PRO A 359 -33.03 -12.61 13.89
N ASN A 360 -33.75 -13.13 12.91
CA ASN A 360 -33.51 -12.87 11.50
C ASN A 360 -34.23 -11.62 10.96
N GLU A 361 -34.99 -10.92 11.81
CA GLU A 361 -35.62 -9.67 11.50
C GLU A 361 -34.92 -8.51 12.23
N TYR A 362 -34.71 -7.39 11.54
CA TYR A 362 -34.13 -6.17 12.09
C TYR A 362 -35.11 -5.00 11.99
N LYS A 363 -34.99 -4.04 12.93
CA LYS A 363 -35.82 -2.84 12.94
C LYS A 363 -35.37 -1.84 11.90
N TYR A 364 -36.29 -1.43 11.01
CA TYR A 364 -36.08 -0.31 10.10
C TYR A 364 -37.33 0.57 10.08
N LYS A 365 -37.17 1.84 10.46
CA LYS A 365 -38.28 2.76 10.71
C LYS A 365 -39.29 2.11 11.69
N ASP A 366 -40.52 2.00 11.29
CA ASP A 366 -41.56 1.41 12.12
C ASP A 366 -41.77 -0.09 11.93
N ASN A 367 -41.04 -0.72 11.02
CA ASN A 367 -41.26 -2.11 10.61
C ASN A 367 -40.12 -3.04 11.04
N TRP A 368 -40.42 -4.32 11.12
CA TRP A 368 -39.43 -5.40 11.11
C TRP A 368 -39.21 -5.85 9.68
N GLU A 369 -37.95 -5.85 9.22
CA GLU A 369 -37.53 -6.36 7.91
C GLU A 369 -36.72 -7.64 8.07
N GLU A 370 -36.92 -8.60 7.18
CA GLU A 370 -36.21 -9.88 7.20
C GLU A 370 -34.80 -9.70 6.57
N MET A 371 -33.77 -10.27 7.22
CA MET A 371 -32.42 -10.36 6.65
C MET A 371 -32.43 -11.33 5.47
N THR A 372 -31.79 -10.95 4.36
CA THR A 372 -31.50 -11.90 3.29
C THR A 372 -30.46 -12.90 3.78
N SER A 373 -30.73 -14.21 3.59
CA SER A 373 -29.84 -15.28 4.05
C SER A 373 -29.43 -16.18 2.89
N ILE A 374 -28.12 -16.46 2.78
CA ILE A 374 -27.52 -17.36 1.80
C ILE A 374 -26.76 -18.47 2.56
N LYS A 375 -27.10 -19.72 2.29
CA LYS A 375 -26.42 -20.86 2.92
C LYS A 375 -25.37 -21.43 1.97
N GLU A 376 -24.14 -21.51 2.45
CA GLU A 376 -23.00 -22.04 1.69
C GLU A 376 -22.25 -23.11 2.52
N LYS A 377 -21.30 -23.79 1.88
CA LYS A 377 -20.40 -24.76 2.52
C LYS A 377 -18.96 -24.41 2.22
N ILE A 378 -18.15 -24.36 3.25
CA ILE A 378 -16.70 -24.21 3.17
C ILE A 378 -16.09 -25.61 3.21
N LYS A 379 -15.31 -25.95 2.20
CA LYS A 379 -14.48 -27.17 2.21
C LYS A 379 -13.26 -26.96 3.07
N VAL A 380 -12.92 -27.94 3.91
CA VAL A 380 -11.84 -27.82 4.89
C VAL A 380 -10.89 -29.00 4.76
N LYS A 381 -9.60 -28.73 4.45
CA LYS A 381 -8.56 -29.78 4.36
C LYS A 381 -8.52 -30.62 5.64
N GLY A 382 -8.61 -31.93 5.48
CA GLY A 382 -8.54 -32.88 6.59
C GLY A 382 -9.73 -32.87 7.55
N SER A 383 -10.88 -32.25 7.17
CA SER A 383 -12.08 -32.18 8.00
C SER A 383 -13.34 -32.34 7.15
N LYS A 384 -14.51 -32.37 7.80
CA LYS A 384 -15.80 -32.26 7.11
C LYS A 384 -16.04 -30.81 6.68
N ASP A 385 -16.81 -30.63 5.61
CA ASP A 385 -17.28 -29.31 5.17
C ASP A 385 -18.03 -28.61 6.31
N VAL A 386 -17.85 -27.30 6.40
CA VAL A 386 -18.54 -26.45 7.38
C VAL A 386 -19.66 -25.68 6.68
N SER A 387 -20.87 -25.80 7.19
CA SER A 387 -22.00 -24.97 6.72
C SER A 387 -21.92 -23.58 7.34
N ILE A 388 -22.06 -22.56 6.54
CA ILE A 388 -22.13 -21.16 6.94
C ILE A 388 -23.41 -20.54 6.45
N GLU A 389 -23.84 -19.47 7.11
CA GLU A 389 -24.98 -18.65 6.74
C GLU A 389 -24.52 -17.21 6.60
N LEU A 390 -24.63 -16.67 5.39
CA LEU A 390 -24.29 -15.29 5.04
C LEU A 390 -25.58 -14.47 5.17
N LYS A 391 -25.59 -13.47 6.04
CA LYS A 391 -26.74 -12.62 6.27
C LYS A 391 -26.49 -11.19 5.82
N TYR A 392 -27.52 -10.57 5.30
CA TYR A 392 -27.48 -9.20 4.80
C TYR A 392 -28.69 -8.42 5.27
N THR A 393 -28.45 -7.21 5.75
CA THR A 393 -29.48 -6.18 5.89
C THR A 393 -29.54 -5.36 4.59
N ARG A 394 -30.44 -4.37 4.54
CA ARG A 394 -30.49 -3.41 3.42
C ARG A 394 -29.21 -2.58 3.26
N HIS A 395 -28.42 -2.41 4.32
CA HIS A 395 -27.16 -1.66 4.30
C HIS A 395 -25.95 -2.54 3.98
N GLY A 396 -26.10 -3.86 3.99
CA GLY A 396 -25.01 -4.76 3.60
C GLY A 396 -24.82 -5.97 4.51
N PRO A 397 -23.65 -6.62 4.46
CA PRO A 397 -23.35 -7.85 5.20
C PRO A 397 -23.38 -7.66 6.71
N VAL A 398 -24.03 -8.61 7.40
CA VAL A 398 -24.05 -8.70 8.86
C VAL A 398 -22.76 -9.38 9.32
N VAL A 399 -21.89 -8.61 9.94
CA VAL A 399 -20.57 -9.08 10.40
C VAL A 399 -20.60 -9.67 11.81
N TYR A 400 -21.59 -9.29 12.61
CA TYR A 400 -21.73 -9.77 13.99
C TYR A 400 -23.20 -9.75 14.45
N GLU A 401 -23.63 -10.76 15.18
CA GLU A 401 -24.93 -10.87 15.82
C GLU A 401 -24.75 -11.04 17.34
N ASP A 402 -25.25 -10.11 18.12
CA ASP A 402 -25.38 -10.23 19.58
C ASP A 402 -26.81 -10.63 19.95
N LYS A 403 -27.08 -11.93 19.89
CA LYS A 403 -28.39 -12.50 20.18
C LYS A 403 -28.84 -12.27 21.61
N LYS A 404 -27.93 -12.09 22.57
CA LYS A 404 -28.21 -11.84 23.96
C LYS A 404 -28.84 -10.46 24.18
N ASN A 405 -28.32 -9.48 23.44
CA ASN A 405 -28.74 -8.09 23.54
C ASN A 405 -29.69 -7.68 22.41
N ASN A 406 -30.15 -8.63 21.56
CA ASN A 406 -30.97 -8.39 20.37
C ASN A 406 -30.37 -7.30 19.45
N LYS A 407 -29.09 -7.45 19.09
CA LYS A 407 -28.37 -6.55 18.21
C LYS A 407 -27.75 -7.30 17.03
N ALA A 408 -27.70 -6.62 15.89
CA ALA A 408 -26.91 -7.04 14.73
C ALA A 408 -26.08 -5.85 14.23
N TYR A 409 -24.93 -6.15 13.67
CA TYR A 409 -24.00 -5.16 13.15
C TYR A 409 -23.74 -5.45 11.67
N ALA A 410 -24.03 -4.49 10.81
CA ALA A 410 -23.85 -4.63 9.38
C ALA A 410 -22.93 -3.54 8.83
N VAL A 411 -22.12 -3.88 7.84
CA VAL A 411 -21.20 -2.96 7.16
C VAL A 411 -21.83 -2.52 5.85
N ARG A 412 -22.01 -1.21 5.67
CA ARG A 412 -22.27 -0.62 4.37
C ARG A 412 -20.94 -0.24 3.74
N SER A 413 -20.63 -0.77 2.58
CA SER A 413 -19.39 -0.56 1.88
C SER A 413 -19.63 -0.14 0.44
N ALA A 414 -19.19 1.05 0.06
CA ALA A 414 -19.31 1.56 -1.30
C ALA A 414 -18.54 0.71 -2.33
N TRP A 415 -17.49 0.02 -1.89
CA TRP A 415 -16.70 -0.86 -2.76
C TRP A 415 -17.38 -2.21 -3.09
N MET A 416 -18.50 -2.52 -2.46
CA MET A 416 -19.31 -3.68 -2.85
C MET A 416 -20.20 -3.41 -4.07
N ASP A 417 -20.45 -2.14 -4.39
CA ASP A 417 -21.23 -1.73 -5.56
C ASP A 417 -20.43 -1.95 -6.86
N VAL A 418 -21.11 -1.81 -8.02
CA VAL A 418 -20.49 -1.83 -9.35
C VAL A 418 -19.42 -0.74 -9.44
N GLY A 419 -18.26 -1.08 -9.96
CA GLY A 419 -17.11 -0.19 -10.04
C GLY A 419 -16.17 -0.27 -8.82
N GLY A 420 -16.41 -1.19 -7.86
CA GLY A 420 -15.62 -1.32 -6.64
C GLY A 420 -14.38 -2.22 -6.76
N SER A 421 -14.04 -2.77 -7.93
CA SER A 421 -12.78 -3.49 -8.11
C SER A 421 -11.61 -2.51 -8.26
N PRO A 422 -10.50 -2.74 -7.51
CA PRO A 422 -9.40 -1.81 -7.51
C PRO A 422 -8.68 -1.67 -8.85
N TYR A 423 -8.26 -0.46 -9.19
CA TYR A 423 -7.35 -0.10 -10.30
C TYR A 423 -7.82 -0.41 -11.72
N LEU A 424 -8.89 -1.15 -11.95
CA LEU A 424 -9.34 -1.54 -13.31
C LEU A 424 -9.73 -0.34 -14.19
N ALA A 425 -10.08 0.81 -13.61
CA ALA A 425 -10.28 2.05 -14.35
C ALA A 425 -9.03 2.51 -15.14
N SER A 426 -7.85 2.01 -14.77
CA SER A 426 -6.61 2.23 -15.51
C SER A 426 -6.70 1.81 -16.98
N LEU A 427 -7.56 0.86 -17.35
CA LEU A 427 -7.80 0.47 -18.74
C LEU A 427 -8.23 1.66 -19.63
N ARG A 428 -9.00 2.63 -19.07
CA ARG A 428 -9.33 3.88 -19.78
C ARG A 428 -8.14 4.84 -19.80
N MET A 429 -7.43 4.97 -18.69
CA MET A 429 -6.25 5.84 -18.54
C MET A 429 -5.14 5.43 -19.51
N ASN A 430 -4.96 4.12 -19.76
CA ASN A 430 -3.97 3.58 -20.68
C ASN A 430 -4.11 4.09 -22.12
N GLN A 431 -5.31 4.51 -22.51
CA GLN A 431 -5.62 5.00 -23.86
C GLN A 431 -5.79 6.54 -23.92
N ALA A 432 -5.72 7.24 -22.78
CA ALA A 432 -5.84 8.69 -22.72
C ALA A 432 -4.67 9.36 -23.46
N GLN A 433 -4.95 10.38 -24.29
CA GLN A 433 -3.97 11.12 -25.07
C GLN A 433 -3.82 12.57 -24.61
N SER A 434 -4.68 13.01 -23.69
CA SER A 434 -4.70 14.37 -23.16
C SER A 434 -5.10 14.39 -21.69
N TRP A 435 -4.89 15.52 -21.03
CA TRP A 435 -5.39 15.74 -19.66
C TRP A 435 -6.90 15.55 -19.56
N ASP A 436 -7.68 16.04 -20.51
CA ASP A 436 -9.13 15.96 -20.46
C ASP A 436 -9.61 14.51 -20.58
N GLU A 437 -9.03 13.73 -21.49
CA GLU A 437 -9.33 12.30 -21.63
C GLU A 437 -8.91 11.50 -20.40
N PHE A 438 -7.74 11.81 -19.81
CA PHE A 438 -7.28 11.20 -18.58
C PHE A 438 -8.22 11.55 -17.41
N ARG A 439 -8.63 12.79 -17.30
CA ARG A 439 -9.55 13.26 -16.26
C ARG A 439 -10.93 12.62 -16.41
N ASP A 440 -11.42 12.43 -17.64
CA ASP A 440 -12.65 11.67 -17.90
C ASP A 440 -12.50 10.21 -17.45
N ALA A 441 -11.37 9.57 -17.74
CA ALA A 441 -11.08 8.21 -17.27
C ALA A 441 -11.07 8.11 -15.74
N CYS A 442 -10.64 9.14 -15.03
CA CYS A 442 -10.66 9.20 -13.56
C CYS A 442 -12.07 9.06 -12.96
N ASN A 443 -13.13 9.43 -13.69
CA ASN A 443 -14.52 9.27 -13.26
C ASN A 443 -14.90 7.82 -12.92
N TYR A 444 -14.20 6.86 -13.49
CA TYR A 444 -14.45 5.43 -13.31
C TYR A 444 -13.57 4.80 -12.22
N SER A 445 -12.71 5.58 -11.56
CA SER A 445 -11.81 5.12 -10.51
C SER A 445 -12.46 5.24 -9.14
N ASN A 446 -13.36 4.31 -8.81
CA ASN A 446 -14.07 4.31 -7.55
C ASN A 446 -13.18 3.86 -6.37
N ILE A 447 -12.32 2.86 -6.57
CA ILE A 447 -11.51 2.24 -5.53
C ILE A 447 -10.08 1.99 -6.05
N PRO A 448 -9.07 2.27 -5.19
CA PRO A 448 -9.12 3.04 -3.94
C PRO A 448 -9.26 4.55 -4.18
N GLY A 449 -9.44 5.32 -3.10
CA GLY A 449 -9.31 6.79 -3.16
C GLY A 449 -7.85 7.17 -3.41
N GLU A 450 -7.58 7.80 -4.55
CA GLU A 450 -6.23 8.10 -5.02
C GLU A 450 -6.06 9.56 -5.46
N ASN A 451 -4.82 10.05 -5.37
CA ASN A 451 -4.34 11.24 -6.04
C ASN A 451 -3.83 10.84 -7.41
N MET A 452 -4.60 11.06 -8.45
CA MET A 452 -4.19 10.80 -9.81
C MET A 452 -3.44 12.00 -10.35
N ILE A 453 -2.22 11.81 -10.86
CA ILE A 453 -1.42 12.85 -11.51
C ILE A 453 -1.21 12.53 -12.98
N TRP A 454 -1.05 13.58 -13.78
CA TRP A 454 -0.80 13.54 -15.22
C TRP A 454 0.28 14.54 -15.64
N ALA A 455 1.15 14.13 -16.56
CA ALA A 455 2.11 14.98 -17.23
C ALA A 455 2.23 14.56 -18.70
N ASP A 456 2.11 15.50 -19.66
CA ASP A 456 2.11 15.18 -21.08
C ASP A 456 3.16 15.95 -21.89
N ARG A 457 3.36 15.51 -23.14
CA ARG A 457 4.30 16.16 -24.08
C ARG A 457 3.83 17.53 -24.57
N GLU A 458 2.55 17.82 -24.46
CA GLU A 458 1.97 19.12 -24.84
C GLU A 458 2.25 20.20 -23.79
N GLY A 459 2.83 19.83 -22.66
CA GLY A 459 3.23 20.74 -21.60
C GLY A 459 2.28 20.81 -20.42
N ASN A 460 1.22 20.02 -20.41
CA ASN A 460 0.23 20.03 -19.33
C ASN A 460 0.70 19.16 -18.15
N ILE A 461 0.37 19.64 -16.95
CA ILE A 461 0.44 18.88 -15.70
C ILE A 461 -0.89 19.01 -14.97
N GLY A 462 -1.36 17.91 -14.37
CA GLY A 462 -2.65 17.91 -13.69
C GLY A 462 -2.73 16.91 -12.53
N TRP A 463 -3.63 17.20 -11.60
CA TRP A 463 -3.98 16.33 -10.48
C TRP A 463 -5.50 16.25 -10.34
N GLN A 464 -6.03 15.06 -10.09
CA GLN A 464 -7.43 14.78 -9.78
C GLN A 464 -7.53 13.85 -8.59
N ALA A 465 -8.26 14.24 -7.56
CA ALA A 465 -8.66 13.32 -6.48
C ALA A 465 -9.75 12.37 -6.97
N VAL A 466 -9.54 11.06 -6.81
CA VAL A 466 -10.51 10.03 -7.19
C VAL A 466 -10.93 9.19 -5.99
N GLY A 467 -11.82 8.25 -6.21
CA GLY A 467 -12.38 7.35 -5.22
C GLY A 467 -13.82 7.69 -4.86
N ILE A 468 -14.58 6.69 -4.46
CA ILE A 468 -15.97 6.85 -4.08
C ILE A 468 -16.08 7.44 -2.66
N ALA A 469 -16.94 8.43 -2.46
CA ALA A 469 -17.22 9.01 -1.16
C ALA A 469 -18.74 9.25 -1.03
N PRO A 470 -19.43 8.60 -0.08
CA PRO A 470 -20.84 8.78 0.15
C PRO A 470 -21.15 10.15 0.74
N ILE A 471 -22.29 10.71 0.38
CA ILE A 471 -22.81 11.93 0.97
C ILE A 471 -23.60 11.56 2.23
N ARG A 472 -23.11 12.02 3.38
CA ARG A 472 -23.74 11.84 4.69
C ARG A 472 -24.34 13.15 5.14
N GLN A 473 -25.65 13.17 5.41
CA GLN A 473 -26.37 14.41 5.73
C GLN A 473 -26.19 14.85 7.18
N ASN A 474 -26.07 13.94 8.13
CA ASN A 474 -26.23 14.22 9.55
C ASN A 474 -25.19 13.56 10.47
N TRP A 475 -24.13 12.94 9.92
CA TRP A 475 -23.01 12.39 10.70
C TRP A 475 -21.70 12.46 9.90
N SER A 476 -20.59 12.27 10.60
CA SER A 476 -19.25 12.39 10.00
C SER A 476 -18.72 11.11 9.33
N GLY A 477 -19.31 9.93 9.60
CA GLY A 477 -18.75 8.63 9.23
C GLY A 477 -17.69 8.11 10.20
N LEU A 478 -17.40 8.83 11.29
CA LEU A 478 -16.31 8.47 12.23
C LEU A 478 -16.75 7.60 13.40
N VAL A 479 -18.03 7.37 13.58
CA VAL A 479 -18.57 6.52 14.65
C VAL A 479 -19.76 5.71 14.13
N PRO A 480 -20.02 4.50 14.67
CA PRO A 480 -21.16 3.68 14.29
C PRO A 480 -22.50 4.40 14.46
N VAL A 481 -23.44 4.08 13.58
CA VAL A 481 -24.77 4.71 13.56
C VAL A 481 -25.92 3.69 13.66
N PRO A 482 -27.10 4.07 14.16
CA PRO A 482 -28.29 3.20 14.12
C PRO A 482 -28.70 2.83 12.69
N GLY A 483 -29.05 1.56 12.50
CA GLY A 483 -29.55 1.05 11.22
C GLY A 483 -31.03 1.23 10.98
N ASP A 484 -31.69 2.09 11.76
CA ASP A 484 -33.15 2.27 11.82
C ASP A 484 -33.72 3.23 10.76
N GLY A 485 -32.91 3.69 9.82
CA GLY A 485 -33.29 4.64 8.76
C GLY A 485 -33.12 6.11 9.14
N SER A 486 -32.49 6.42 10.29
CA SER A 486 -32.14 7.78 10.68
C SER A 486 -30.86 8.30 10.01
N TYR A 487 -30.04 7.39 9.51
CA TYR A 487 -28.73 7.65 8.92
C TYR A 487 -28.63 6.94 7.56
N GLU A 488 -28.82 7.69 6.49
CA GLU A 488 -28.78 7.15 5.12
C GLU A 488 -27.78 7.90 4.26
N TRP A 489 -27.13 7.21 3.34
CA TRP A 489 -26.34 7.87 2.31
C TRP A 489 -27.26 8.51 1.27
N ASP A 490 -26.97 9.76 0.92
CA ASP A 490 -27.68 10.52 -0.10
C ASP A 490 -26.88 10.52 -1.43
N GLY A 491 -26.54 9.33 -1.92
CA GLY A 491 -25.71 9.14 -3.09
C GLY A 491 -24.21 9.33 -2.82
N TYR A 492 -23.48 9.69 -3.85
CA TYR A 492 -22.02 9.80 -3.85
C TYR A 492 -21.56 11.14 -4.44
N LEU A 493 -20.43 11.65 -3.95
CA LEU A 493 -19.75 12.77 -4.55
C LEU A 493 -19.23 12.39 -5.94
N GLU A 494 -19.58 13.17 -6.96
CA GLU A 494 -19.08 12.98 -8.32
C GLU A 494 -17.55 13.11 -8.32
N ILE A 495 -16.85 12.10 -8.83
CA ILE A 495 -15.37 12.05 -8.78
C ILE A 495 -14.76 13.27 -9.48
N ILE A 496 -15.28 13.64 -10.63
CA ILE A 496 -14.74 14.75 -11.42
C ILE A 496 -14.93 16.13 -10.75
N LYS A 497 -15.86 16.25 -9.80
CA LYS A 497 -16.10 17.47 -9.03
C LYS A 497 -15.22 17.57 -7.78
N LYS A 498 -14.54 16.49 -7.41
CA LYS A 498 -13.60 16.52 -6.30
C LYS A 498 -12.43 17.45 -6.57
N PRO A 499 -11.64 17.79 -5.55
CA PRO A 499 -10.47 18.65 -5.71
C PRO A 499 -9.59 18.22 -6.88
N HIS A 500 -9.13 19.18 -7.68
CA HIS A 500 -8.27 18.95 -8.84
C HIS A 500 -7.46 20.21 -9.16
N VAL A 501 -6.36 20.02 -9.86
CA VAL A 501 -5.49 21.11 -10.32
C VAL A 501 -5.10 20.86 -11.79
N HIS A 502 -5.07 21.90 -12.59
CA HIS A 502 -4.55 21.87 -13.97
C HIS A 502 -3.61 23.05 -14.18
N ASN A 503 -2.37 22.78 -14.59
CA ASN A 503 -1.34 23.77 -14.89
C ASN A 503 -1.15 24.83 -13.79
N PRO A 504 -0.85 24.43 -12.52
CA PRO A 504 -0.71 25.37 -11.42
C PRO A 504 0.40 26.40 -11.70
N GLU A 505 0.19 27.66 -11.26
CA GLU A 505 1.14 28.76 -11.50
C GLU A 505 2.54 28.47 -10.93
N LYS A 506 2.62 27.79 -9.80
CA LYS A 506 3.89 27.36 -9.19
C LYS A 506 4.67 26.34 -10.03
N GLY A 507 4.04 25.79 -11.08
CA GLY A 507 4.67 24.89 -12.05
C GLY A 507 5.01 23.50 -11.53
N PHE A 508 4.45 23.07 -10.40
CA PHE A 508 4.53 21.71 -9.88
C PHE A 508 3.35 21.36 -8.99
N PHE A 509 3.14 20.09 -8.76
CA PHE A 509 2.20 19.57 -7.77
C PHE A 509 2.74 18.27 -7.17
N GLY A 510 2.72 18.13 -5.85
CA GLY A 510 3.25 16.95 -5.15
C GLY A 510 2.28 16.43 -4.10
N THR A 511 2.21 15.13 -3.97
CA THR A 511 1.39 14.45 -2.96
C THR A 511 2.17 13.39 -2.19
N ALA A 512 1.88 13.26 -0.90
CA ALA A 512 2.44 12.22 -0.04
C ALA A 512 1.41 11.77 1.02
N ASN A 513 0.18 11.58 0.58
CA ASN A 513 -0.96 11.12 1.36
C ASN A 513 -1.47 12.11 2.43
N SER A 514 -1.04 13.35 2.42
CA SER A 514 -1.60 14.42 3.25
C SER A 514 -2.93 14.92 2.67
N ASN A 515 -3.69 15.65 3.46
CA ASN A 515 -4.87 16.35 2.96
C ASN A 515 -4.46 17.43 1.94
N LEU A 516 -5.16 17.48 0.83
CA LEU A 516 -4.93 18.39 -0.30
C LEU A 516 -6.17 19.22 -0.64
N THR A 517 -7.18 19.21 0.24
CA THR A 517 -8.35 20.09 0.06
C THR A 517 -7.99 21.53 0.41
N ASP A 518 -8.55 22.48 -0.34
CA ASP A 518 -8.39 23.91 -0.05
C ASP A 518 -9.12 24.30 1.24
N GLN A 519 -8.76 25.45 1.82
CA GLN A 519 -9.35 25.93 3.08
C GLN A 519 -10.85 26.21 3.00
N ASP A 520 -11.34 26.57 1.83
CA ASP A 520 -12.73 26.87 1.52
C ASP A 520 -13.53 25.64 1.01
N TYR A 521 -12.89 24.46 0.93
CA TYR A 521 -13.57 23.22 0.55
C TYR A 521 -14.73 22.94 1.51
N PRO A 522 -15.95 22.66 1.01
CA PRO A 522 -17.16 22.52 1.83
C PRO A 522 -17.25 21.18 2.56
N TYR A 523 -16.19 20.78 3.26
CA TYR A 523 -16.02 19.46 3.87
C TYR A 523 -17.15 19.00 4.82
N ARG A 524 -17.94 19.93 5.38
CA ARG A 524 -19.09 19.56 6.23
C ARG A 524 -20.27 19.00 5.43
N LYS A 525 -20.38 19.33 4.14
CA LYS A 525 -21.41 18.84 3.23
C LYS A 525 -20.88 17.76 2.30
N GLU A 526 -19.63 17.86 1.95
CA GLU A 526 -18.95 17.06 0.94
C GLU A 526 -17.71 16.41 1.56
N ALA A 527 -17.83 15.83 2.76
CA ALA A 527 -16.75 15.13 3.43
C ALA A 527 -16.23 13.98 2.55
N ILE A 528 -14.91 13.98 2.31
CA ILE A 528 -14.24 12.90 1.59
C ILE A 528 -13.64 11.93 2.60
N ALA A 529 -12.94 12.44 3.59
CA ALA A 529 -12.35 11.76 4.73
C ALA A 529 -12.06 12.78 5.84
N TRP A 530 -11.65 12.30 7.00
CA TRP A 530 -11.23 13.12 8.14
C TRP A 530 -9.81 12.80 8.62
N GLU A 531 -9.20 11.76 8.06
CA GLU A 531 -7.88 11.29 8.43
C GLU A 531 -6.99 11.18 7.19
N TRP A 532 -5.78 11.72 7.28
CA TRP A 532 -4.72 11.60 6.29
C TRP A 532 -3.38 11.31 6.99
N SER A 533 -2.35 11.03 6.21
CA SER A 533 -1.01 10.86 6.75
C SER A 533 -0.45 12.18 7.29
N ASP A 534 0.46 12.09 8.25
CA ASP A 534 1.22 13.23 8.74
C ASP A 534 1.88 14.00 7.58
N PRO A 535 1.99 15.34 7.64
CA PRO A 535 2.36 16.18 6.50
C PRO A 535 3.86 16.18 6.16
N PHE A 536 4.71 15.49 6.92
CA PHE A 536 6.17 15.63 6.85
C PHE A 536 6.76 15.35 5.48
N ARG A 537 6.35 14.27 4.82
CA ARG A 537 6.80 13.93 3.45
C ARG A 537 6.32 14.95 2.44
N SER A 538 5.06 15.35 2.53
CA SER A 538 4.47 16.37 1.66
C SER A 538 5.16 17.73 1.84
N ASN A 539 5.43 18.13 3.08
CA ASN A 539 6.17 19.37 3.38
C ASN A 539 7.57 19.34 2.76
N ARG A 540 8.28 18.21 2.87
CA ARG A 540 9.62 18.06 2.29
C ARG A 540 9.61 18.09 0.77
N ILE A 541 8.64 17.44 0.12
CA ILE A 541 8.49 17.51 -1.34
C ILE A 541 8.26 18.95 -1.78
N ASN A 542 7.34 19.67 -1.13
CA ASN A 542 7.07 21.06 -1.46
C ASN A 542 8.27 21.97 -1.20
N GLU A 543 8.97 21.82 -0.07
CA GLU A 543 10.18 22.56 0.27
C GLU A 543 11.25 22.46 -0.83
N ILE A 544 11.51 21.25 -1.32
CA ILE A 544 12.52 21.03 -2.37
C ILE A 544 12.05 21.53 -3.74
N LEU A 545 10.78 21.34 -4.07
CA LEU A 545 10.24 21.75 -5.36
C LEU A 545 9.91 23.23 -5.44
N ASP A 546 9.81 23.94 -4.34
CA ASP A 546 9.47 25.37 -4.30
C ASP A 546 10.67 26.30 -4.55
N ASN A 547 11.85 25.76 -4.85
CA ASN A 547 13.00 26.57 -5.25
C ASN A 547 12.97 26.88 -6.77
N ASP A 548 13.61 27.98 -7.20
CA ASP A 548 13.61 28.44 -8.60
C ASP A 548 14.56 27.67 -9.53
N ALA A 549 15.28 26.66 -9.02
CA ALA A 549 16.19 25.86 -9.83
C ALA A 549 15.43 24.95 -10.80
N ARG A 550 15.98 24.79 -12.01
CA ARG A 550 15.47 23.79 -12.95
C ARG A 550 15.84 22.39 -12.49
N VAL A 551 14.83 21.55 -12.41
CA VAL A 551 14.93 20.17 -11.90
C VAL A 551 15.34 19.23 -13.03
N THR A 552 16.33 18.39 -12.77
CA THR A 552 16.75 17.28 -13.65
C THR A 552 16.09 15.96 -13.22
N LEU A 553 16.15 14.95 -14.09
CA LEU A 553 15.70 13.60 -13.74
C LEU A 553 16.52 13.01 -12.57
N SER A 554 17.78 13.39 -12.44
CA SER A 554 18.64 13.02 -11.31
C SER A 554 18.18 13.66 -9.99
N ASP A 555 17.73 14.93 -10.04
CA ASP A 555 17.18 15.60 -8.85
C ASP A 555 15.86 14.95 -8.42
N MET A 556 15.04 14.51 -9.38
CA MET A 556 13.82 13.73 -9.12
C MET A 556 14.14 12.41 -8.41
N ALA A 557 15.19 11.70 -8.87
CA ALA A 557 15.65 10.47 -8.25
C ALA A 557 16.19 10.70 -6.82
N ALA A 558 17.00 11.76 -6.64
CA ALA A 558 17.53 12.14 -5.33
C ALA A 558 16.42 12.52 -4.35
N LEU A 559 15.36 13.20 -4.82
CA LEU A 559 14.19 13.51 -4.00
C LEU A 559 13.39 12.26 -3.63
N GLN A 560 13.20 11.33 -4.57
CA GLN A 560 12.46 10.09 -4.33
C GLN A 560 13.16 9.16 -3.33
N THR A 561 14.47 9.31 -3.20
CA THR A 561 15.31 8.53 -2.28
C THR A 561 15.83 9.36 -1.09
N ASP A 562 15.18 10.50 -0.79
CA ASP A 562 15.61 11.40 0.29
C ASP A 562 15.32 10.83 1.68
N TYR A 563 16.36 10.75 2.50
CA TYR A 563 16.32 10.32 3.90
C TYR A 563 16.21 11.48 4.91
N PHE A 564 15.96 12.69 4.47
CA PHE A 564 15.81 13.83 5.38
C PHE A 564 14.56 13.66 6.25
N SER A 565 14.71 13.78 7.57
CA SER A 565 13.65 13.67 8.56
C SER A 565 13.19 15.06 9.01
N VAL A 566 12.02 15.49 8.55
CA VAL A 566 11.40 16.74 9.02
C VAL A 566 11.15 16.69 10.54
N PRO A 567 10.61 15.61 11.14
CA PRO A 567 10.48 15.53 12.59
C PRO A 567 11.81 15.70 13.34
N ALA A 568 12.92 15.18 12.82
CA ALA A 568 14.23 15.35 13.43
C ALA A 568 14.68 16.81 13.41
N SER A 569 14.44 17.51 12.29
CA SER A 569 14.80 18.93 12.15
C SER A 569 14.01 19.84 13.09
N GLU A 570 12.84 19.42 13.55
CA GLU A 570 12.02 20.15 14.54
C GLU A 570 12.37 19.76 15.99
N LEU A 571 12.61 18.48 16.28
CA LEU A 571 12.85 17.98 17.63
C LEU A 571 14.27 18.23 18.12
N VAL A 572 15.29 17.93 17.32
CA VAL A 572 16.68 17.96 17.75
C VAL A 572 17.13 19.35 18.22
N PRO A 573 16.74 20.47 17.57
CA PRO A 573 17.10 21.81 18.05
C PRO A 573 16.65 22.11 19.49
N LEU A 574 15.59 21.48 19.96
CA LEU A 574 15.09 21.67 21.33
C LEU A 574 16.09 21.17 22.38
N LEU A 575 16.95 20.22 22.05
CA LEU A 575 18.02 19.71 22.92
C LEU A 575 19.09 20.76 23.24
N LYS A 576 19.13 21.91 22.55
CA LYS A 576 20.01 23.05 22.94
C LYS A 576 19.67 23.60 24.29
N ARG A 577 18.46 23.41 24.79
CA ARG A 577 17.93 23.94 26.05
C ARG A 577 18.33 23.14 27.27
N VAL A 578 18.85 21.93 27.07
CA VAL A 578 19.15 20.98 28.14
C VAL A 578 20.62 20.53 28.09
N THR A 579 21.12 19.99 29.20
CA THR A 579 22.44 19.36 29.28
C THR A 579 22.36 18.16 30.22
N SER A 580 23.08 17.06 29.92
CA SER A 580 23.10 15.87 30.78
C SER A 580 24.38 15.82 31.62
N ALA A 581 24.23 15.43 32.89
CA ALA A 581 25.35 15.10 33.76
C ALA A 581 25.99 13.74 33.35
N ASN A 582 25.25 12.89 32.63
CA ASN A 582 25.77 11.63 32.10
C ASN A 582 26.62 11.93 30.88
N TRP A 583 27.89 11.64 30.93
CA TRP A 583 28.86 11.95 29.86
C TRP A 583 28.48 11.31 28.52
N LEU A 584 27.89 10.11 28.52
CA LEU A 584 27.55 9.38 27.31
C LEU A 584 26.29 9.99 26.65
N THR A 585 25.30 10.35 27.46
CA THR A 585 24.12 11.09 27.00
C THR A 585 24.50 12.46 26.45
N GLU A 586 25.37 13.18 27.14
CA GLU A 586 25.83 14.49 26.69
C GLU A 586 26.61 14.39 25.36
N LYS A 587 27.41 13.34 25.21
CA LYS A 587 28.05 13.05 23.93
C LYS A 587 27.04 12.78 22.80
N ALA A 588 26.03 11.93 23.04
CA ALA A 588 24.96 11.64 22.10
C ALA A 588 24.16 12.91 21.73
N ARG A 589 23.83 13.74 22.72
CA ARG A 589 23.16 15.03 22.52
C ARG A 589 23.96 15.96 21.60
N LYS A 590 25.27 16.09 21.82
CA LYS A 590 26.15 16.91 20.97
C LYS A 590 26.21 16.39 19.55
N MET A 591 26.33 15.07 19.37
CA MET A 591 26.28 14.45 18.05
C MET A 591 24.97 14.79 17.33
N LEU A 592 23.81 14.67 18.00
CA LEU A 592 22.53 15.04 17.41
C LEU A 592 22.49 16.53 17.00
N LEU A 593 23.01 17.45 17.81
CA LEU A 593 23.01 18.88 17.52
C LEU A 593 23.91 19.28 16.33
N GLU A 594 24.88 18.43 15.98
CA GLU A 594 25.79 18.62 14.84
C GLU A 594 25.33 17.86 13.59
N TRP A 595 24.24 17.08 13.72
CA TRP A 595 23.72 16.21 12.66
C TRP A 595 22.91 16.99 11.61
N ASN A 596 22.89 16.47 10.38
CA ASN A 596 22.19 17.03 9.21
C ASN A 596 20.74 16.52 9.04
N PHE A 597 20.21 15.78 10.01
CA PHE A 597 18.85 15.20 10.04
C PHE A 597 18.54 14.18 8.93
N ARG A 598 19.57 13.61 8.31
CA ARG A 598 19.41 12.57 7.30
C ARG A 598 19.58 11.19 7.92
N LEU A 599 18.55 10.38 7.82
CA LEU A 599 18.52 9.01 8.36
C LEU A 599 19.31 8.03 7.48
N GLU A 600 20.56 8.36 7.20
CA GLU A 600 21.46 7.51 6.40
C GLU A 600 21.80 6.20 7.12
N PRO A 601 21.92 5.06 6.41
CA PRO A 601 22.21 3.76 7.04
C PRO A 601 23.49 3.77 7.88
N GLN A 602 24.55 4.46 7.44
CA GLN A 602 25.86 4.49 8.09
C GLN A 602 25.96 5.54 9.22
N SER A 603 24.93 6.38 9.42
CA SER A 603 24.94 7.42 10.45
C SER A 603 24.70 6.84 11.83
N ILE A 604 25.53 7.24 12.78
CA ILE A 604 25.37 6.97 14.21
C ILE A 604 24.25 7.84 14.79
N GLU A 605 24.20 9.12 14.37
CA GLU A 605 23.20 10.09 14.78
C GLU A 605 21.79 9.61 14.44
N SER A 606 21.60 9.00 13.26
CA SER A 606 20.35 8.35 12.86
C SER A 606 19.93 7.28 13.87
N GLY A 607 20.88 6.45 14.29
CA GLY A 607 20.63 5.42 15.29
C GLY A 607 20.24 6.01 16.66
N ILE A 608 20.92 7.06 17.10
CA ILE A 608 20.59 7.77 18.35
C ILE A 608 19.20 8.40 18.24
N TYR A 609 18.92 9.11 17.13
CA TYR A 609 17.65 9.81 16.93
C TYR A 609 16.46 8.85 16.93
N ILE A 610 16.52 7.75 16.18
CA ILE A 610 15.44 6.77 16.13
C ILE A 610 15.18 6.11 17.49
N ALA A 611 16.23 5.80 18.23
CA ALA A 611 16.07 5.30 19.60
C ALA A 611 15.41 6.37 20.51
N TRP A 612 15.84 7.64 20.41
CA TRP A 612 15.28 8.75 21.18
C TRP A 612 13.83 9.04 20.77
N GLN A 613 13.52 9.17 19.50
CA GLN A 613 12.19 9.43 18.98
C GLN A 613 11.16 8.43 19.54
N ARG A 614 11.50 7.13 19.56
CA ARG A 614 10.64 6.08 20.11
C ARG A 614 10.38 6.26 21.61
N GLN A 615 11.42 6.58 22.40
CA GLN A 615 11.27 6.82 23.83
C GLN A 615 10.47 8.10 24.08
N LEU A 616 10.72 9.15 23.31
CA LEU A 616 10.06 10.43 23.44
C LEU A 616 8.56 10.33 23.15
N ARG A 617 8.15 9.67 22.04
CA ARG A 617 6.72 9.45 21.72
C ARG A 617 6.00 8.75 22.85
N ASN A 618 6.59 7.69 23.42
CA ASN A 618 6.01 6.98 24.54
C ASN A 618 5.92 7.88 25.78
N ALA A 619 6.96 8.65 26.07
CA ALA A 619 6.99 9.56 27.22
C ALA A 619 5.93 10.68 27.09
N VAL A 620 5.78 11.27 25.90
CA VAL A 620 4.74 12.27 25.63
C VAL A 620 3.34 11.65 25.79
N ARG A 621 3.10 10.47 25.18
CA ARG A 621 1.83 9.76 25.37
C ARG A 621 1.53 9.53 26.86
N ASP A 622 2.50 9.09 27.63
CA ASP A 622 2.33 8.77 29.05
C ASP A 622 2.01 10.01 29.89
N VAL A 623 2.39 11.21 29.42
CA VAL A 623 2.07 12.50 30.02
C VAL A 623 0.69 13.01 29.60
N VAL A 624 0.37 12.96 28.30
CA VAL A 624 -0.83 13.64 27.76
C VAL A 624 -2.09 12.77 27.79
N VAL A 625 -1.93 11.45 27.80
CA VAL A 625 -3.05 10.51 27.86
C VAL A 625 -3.38 10.18 29.31
N PRO A 626 -4.62 10.38 29.79
CA PRO A 626 -5.05 9.96 31.12
C PRO A 626 -4.78 8.48 31.37
N ASP A 627 -4.42 8.11 32.60
CA ASP A 627 -4.03 6.74 32.96
C ASP A 627 -5.08 5.69 32.57
N GLU A 628 -6.35 6.01 32.79
CA GLU A 628 -7.49 5.16 32.45
C GLU A 628 -7.71 5.02 30.92
N ALA A 629 -7.11 5.88 30.14
CA ALA A 629 -7.23 5.89 28.67
C ALA A 629 -6.02 5.26 27.96
N LYS A 630 -4.90 5.04 28.65
CA LYS A 630 -3.63 4.56 28.03
C LYS A 630 -3.73 3.22 27.32
N GLU A 631 -4.61 2.33 27.77
CA GLU A 631 -4.82 1.04 27.13
C GLU A 631 -5.48 1.19 25.75
N ILE A 632 -6.38 2.16 25.62
CA ILE A 632 -7.13 2.43 24.39
C ILE A 632 -6.41 3.41 23.47
N PHE A 633 -5.74 4.41 24.03
CA PHE A 633 -4.86 5.32 23.29
C PHE A 633 -3.40 4.88 23.44
N SER A 634 -3.09 3.72 22.87
CA SER A 634 -1.76 3.11 22.96
C SER A 634 -0.70 3.83 22.14
N PHE A 635 -1.13 4.71 21.22
CA PHE A 635 -0.29 5.38 20.23
C PHE A 635 -0.73 6.83 20.00
N LEU A 636 0.25 7.73 19.79
CA LEU A 636 0.05 9.07 19.27
C LEU A 636 0.76 9.22 17.94
N SER A 637 0.14 9.90 16.95
CA SER A 637 0.84 10.24 15.70
C SER A 637 2.06 11.13 15.97
N MET A 638 3.01 11.15 15.06
CA MET A 638 4.18 12.02 15.18
C MET A 638 3.78 13.49 15.16
N LYS A 639 2.77 13.84 14.35
CA LYS A 639 2.23 15.21 14.30
C LYS A 639 1.69 15.63 15.67
N LYS A 640 0.86 14.81 16.31
CA LYS A 640 0.35 15.11 17.67
C LYS A 640 1.46 15.14 18.71
N THR A 641 2.44 14.26 18.62
CA THR A 641 3.61 14.26 19.49
C THR A 641 4.37 15.59 19.39
N LEU A 642 4.62 16.07 18.16
CA LEU A 642 5.27 17.37 17.93
C LEU A 642 4.43 18.53 18.44
N ASP A 643 3.12 18.53 18.23
CA ASP A 643 2.21 19.59 18.70
C ASP A 643 2.30 19.74 20.23
N TRP A 644 2.25 18.62 20.94
CA TRP A 644 2.39 18.60 22.41
C TRP A 644 3.76 19.09 22.88
N ILE A 645 4.83 18.72 22.18
CA ILE A 645 6.19 19.16 22.54
C ILE A 645 6.39 20.64 22.23
N GLN A 646 5.85 21.14 21.13
CA GLN A 646 5.99 22.56 20.74
C GLN A 646 5.11 23.48 21.59
N SER A 647 3.96 22.99 22.04
CA SER A 647 2.98 23.74 22.85
C SER A 647 2.59 22.97 24.11
N PRO A 648 3.53 22.75 25.05
CA PRO A 648 3.26 21.99 26.28
C PRO A 648 2.32 22.78 27.20
N ASP A 649 1.39 22.07 27.84
CA ASP A 649 0.45 22.60 28.79
C ASP A 649 0.65 22.01 30.21
N GLY A 650 -0.26 22.30 31.14
CA GLY A 650 -0.20 21.85 32.52
C GLY A 650 -0.14 20.34 32.76
N ARG A 651 -0.36 19.51 31.71
CA ARG A 651 -0.16 18.07 31.80
C ARG A 651 1.31 17.68 31.91
N PHE A 652 2.20 18.50 31.37
CA PHE A 652 3.64 18.28 31.54
C PHE A 652 4.12 18.56 32.96
N GLY A 653 3.45 19.42 33.74
CA GLY A 653 3.76 19.76 35.12
C GLY A 653 3.44 21.22 35.44
N GLU A 654 3.94 21.70 36.61
CA GLU A 654 3.74 23.08 37.08
C GLU A 654 4.44 24.12 36.18
N ASN A 655 5.56 23.74 35.57
CA ASN A 655 6.33 24.55 34.63
C ASN A 655 6.41 23.88 33.27
N PRO A 656 5.34 23.87 32.42
CA PRO A 656 5.22 23.02 31.27
C PRO A 656 6.42 23.02 30.30
N ILE A 657 7.06 24.18 30.12
CA ILE A 657 8.26 24.28 29.25
C ILE A 657 9.49 23.62 29.91
N ALA A 658 9.71 23.82 31.20
CA ALA A 658 10.84 23.22 31.89
C ALA A 658 10.66 21.71 32.05
N ASP A 659 9.44 21.30 32.40
CA ASP A 659 9.08 19.90 32.57
C ASP A 659 9.14 19.14 31.23
N ARG A 660 8.71 19.78 30.08
CA ARG A 660 8.93 19.28 28.74
C ARG A 660 10.42 19.12 28.41
N ASP A 661 11.25 20.13 28.78
CA ASP A 661 12.69 20.08 28.53
C ASP A 661 13.35 18.94 29.36
N GLU A 662 12.89 18.67 30.57
CA GLU A 662 13.29 17.49 31.35
C GLU A 662 12.85 16.19 30.71
N LEU A 663 11.64 16.12 30.12
CA LEU A 663 11.14 14.96 29.38
C LEU A 663 12.00 14.66 28.14
N LEU A 664 12.42 15.70 27.41
CA LEU A 664 13.33 15.54 26.27
C LEU A 664 14.65 14.93 26.72
N LEU A 665 15.21 15.38 27.84
CA LEU A 665 16.46 14.87 28.34
C LEU A 665 16.34 13.45 28.89
N SER A 666 15.37 13.17 29.76
CA SER A 666 15.17 11.85 30.35
C SER A 666 14.86 10.77 29.31
N SER A 667 14.10 11.12 28.28
CA SER A 667 13.86 10.22 27.16
C SER A 667 15.13 9.93 26.33
N LEU A 668 16.02 10.92 26.17
CA LEU A 668 17.32 10.73 25.54
C LEU A 668 18.25 9.86 26.40
N GLU A 669 18.28 10.06 27.70
CA GLU A 669 19.06 9.23 28.63
C GLU A 669 18.61 7.76 28.56
N LYS A 670 17.29 7.52 28.56
CA LYS A 670 16.73 6.18 28.38
C LYS A 670 17.10 5.57 27.03
N ALA A 671 17.06 6.34 25.96
CA ALA A 671 17.46 5.86 24.63
C ALA A 671 18.95 5.47 24.58
N VAL A 672 19.81 6.31 25.16
CA VAL A 672 21.26 6.04 25.26
C VAL A 672 21.56 4.80 26.11
N SER A 673 20.84 4.62 27.24
CA SER A 673 20.94 3.40 28.03
C SER A 673 20.56 2.16 27.21
N ASN A 674 19.42 2.20 26.54
CA ASN A 674 18.95 1.08 25.70
C ASN A 674 19.95 0.73 24.59
N LEU A 675 20.52 1.74 23.92
CA LEU A 675 21.56 1.52 22.88
C LEU A 675 22.83 0.91 23.48
N SER A 676 23.23 1.37 24.68
CA SER A 676 24.40 0.85 25.36
C SER A 676 24.24 -0.61 25.79
N GLU A 677 23.06 -0.98 26.23
CA GLU A 677 22.70 -2.35 26.61
C GLU A 677 22.62 -3.26 25.39
N LYS A 678 21.98 -2.76 24.32
CA LYS A 678 21.76 -3.54 23.10
C LYS A 678 23.06 -3.78 22.32
N PHE A 679 23.89 -2.76 22.22
CA PHE A 679 25.12 -2.83 21.41
C PHE A 679 26.37 -2.78 22.29
N THR A 680 26.76 -1.62 22.74
CA THR A 680 27.86 -1.36 23.70
C THR A 680 27.79 0.11 24.16
N ARG A 681 28.59 0.47 25.16
CA ARG A 681 28.81 1.90 25.57
C ARG A 681 29.62 2.70 24.56
N ASN A 682 30.07 2.12 23.47
CA ASN A 682 30.78 2.84 22.40
C ASN A 682 29.79 3.30 21.30
N PRO A 683 29.53 4.60 21.13
CA PRO A 683 28.60 5.10 20.14
C PRO A 683 28.93 4.72 18.70
N SER A 684 30.20 4.43 18.36
CA SER A 684 30.57 3.97 17.02
C SER A 684 29.89 2.66 16.58
N LYS A 685 29.26 1.96 17.54
CA LYS A 685 28.46 0.73 17.28
C LYS A 685 26.96 0.99 17.16
N TRP A 686 26.52 2.22 17.24
CA TRP A 686 25.10 2.59 17.16
C TRP A 686 24.67 3.00 15.75
N THR A 687 25.46 2.65 14.76
CA THR A 687 25.11 2.84 13.34
C THR A 687 23.70 2.34 13.07
N TYR A 688 22.91 3.15 12.37
CA TYR A 688 21.47 2.85 12.16
C TYR A 688 21.29 1.62 11.27
N GLY A 689 21.88 1.62 10.06
CA GLY A 689 21.79 0.50 9.13
C GLY A 689 22.66 -0.66 9.54
N GLN A 690 22.12 -1.57 10.33
CA GLN A 690 22.76 -2.83 10.72
C GLN A 690 21.72 -3.90 11.02
N MET A 691 22.10 -5.17 11.02
CA MET A 691 21.19 -6.30 11.14
C MET A 691 20.35 -6.29 12.42
N ASP A 692 20.91 -5.83 13.52
CA ASP A 692 20.20 -5.74 14.79
C ASP A 692 19.41 -4.43 14.96
N TYR A 693 19.45 -3.51 13.96
CA TYR A 693 18.77 -2.23 14.12
C TYR A 693 17.87 -1.89 12.93
N LYS A 694 18.41 -1.60 11.73
CA LYS A 694 17.59 -1.31 10.55
C LYS A 694 18.14 -2.04 9.32
N HIS A 695 17.37 -2.99 8.86
CA HIS A 695 17.69 -3.83 7.71
C HIS A 695 16.41 -4.19 6.97
N ILE A 696 16.53 -4.92 5.88
CA ILE A 696 15.43 -5.57 5.19
C ILE A 696 15.79 -7.00 4.85
N THR A 697 14.91 -7.91 5.20
CA THR A 697 14.83 -9.27 4.67
C THR A 697 13.41 -9.46 4.17
N LEU A 698 13.26 -9.74 2.88
CA LEU A 698 11.97 -10.05 2.28
C LEU A 698 11.65 -11.52 2.56
N LYS A 699 10.54 -11.73 3.25
CA LYS A 699 10.07 -13.07 3.60
C LYS A 699 9.04 -13.55 2.59
N HIS A 700 9.25 -14.77 2.10
CA HIS A 700 8.27 -15.48 1.28
C HIS A 700 7.09 -15.95 2.15
N PRO A 701 5.84 -16.05 1.65
CA PRO A 701 4.70 -16.53 2.44
C PRO A 701 4.91 -17.88 3.12
N LEU A 702 5.74 -18.77 2.55
CA LEU A 702 6.06 -20.07 3.10
C LEU A 702 7.24 -20.07 4.10
N SER A 703 7.89 -18.92 4.32
CA SER A 703 9.17 -18.82 5.07
C SER A 703 9.14 -19.49 6.45
N ASN A 704 8.03 -19.32 7.20
CA ASN A 704 7.90 -19.88 8.56
C ASN A 704 7.52 -21.37 8.55
N ALA A 705 6.97 -21.87 7.45
CA ALA A 705 6.46 -23.23 7.33
C ALA A 705 7.54 -24.24 6.89
N VAL A 706 8.57 -23.75 6.20
CA VAL A 706 9.59 -24.59 5.56
C VAL A 706 10.87 -24.72 6.40
N ASN A 707 11.67 -25.78 6.14
CA ASN A 707 12.98 -25.98 6.75
C ASN A 707 13.97 -24.87 6.36
N SER A 708 15.11 -24.81 7.04
CA SER A 708 16.11 -23.74 6.86
C SER A 708 16.65 -23.64 5.44
N GLU A 709 16.94 -24.76 4.79
CA GLU A 709 17.47 -24.80 3.41
C GLU A 709 16.47 -24.20 2.41
N THR A 710 15.20 -24.64 2.47
CA THR A 710 14.15 -24.09 1.61
C THR A 710 13.89 -22.62 1.91
N ARG A 711 13.91 -22.24 3.19
CA ARG A 711 13.72 -20.85 3.64
C ARG A 711 14.79 -19.93 3.07
N GLU A 712 16.03 -20.35 3.07
CA GLU A 712 17.17 -19.60 2.52
C GLU A 712 17.04 -19.42 1.00
N ALA A 713 16.51 -20.41 0.30
CA ALA A 713 16.29 -20.36 -1.14
C ALA A 713 15.14 -19.42 -1.56
N ILE A 714 14.08 -19.29 -0.74
CA ILE A 714 12.89 -18.52 -1.11
C ILE A 714 12.84 -17.11 -0.51
N ASN A 715 13.62 -16.80 0.53
CA ASN A 715 13.73 -15.45 1.08
C ASN A 715 14.76 -14.61 0.31
N VAL A 716 14.67 -13.29 0.38
CA VAL A 716 15.60 -12.39 -0.29
C VAL A 716 16.18 -11.39 0.71
N GLY A 717 17.46 -11.16 0.61
CA GLY A 717 18.22 -10.29 1.51
C GLY A 717 19.17 -11.12 2.41
N PRO A 718 19.68 -10.53 3.52
CA PRO A 718 19.37 -9.21 4.05
C PRO A 718 20.17 -8.07 3.36
N ALA A 719 19.65 -6.83 3.54
CA ALA A 719 20.39 -5.61 3.24
C ALA A 719 20.16 -4.55 4.34
N VAL A 720 21.14 -3.70 4.61
CA VAL A 720 20.99 -2.58 5.54
C VAL A 720 20.15 -1.46 4.93
N ARG A 721 19.38 -0.73 5.75
CA ARG A 721 18.51 0.35 5.28
C ARG A 721 18.67 1.59 6.15
N GLY A 722 18.30 2.75 5.59
CA GLY A 722 18.12 4.03 6.27
C GLY A 722 16.64 4.42 6.34
N GLY A 723 16.35 5.67 6.64
CA GLY A 723 15.00 6.25 6.64
C GLY A 723 14.07 5.74 7.73
N ASP A 724 12.86 6.27 7.73
CA ASP A 724 11.73 5.82 8.55
C ASP A 724 10.39 6.03 7.80
N SER A 725 9.27 6.03 8.52
CA SER A 725 7.94 6.27 7.93
C SER A 725 7.71 7.74 7.52
N TYR A 726 8.54 8.67 7.97
CA TYR A 726 8.38 10.12 7.77
C TYR A 726 9.33 10.70 6.74
N THR A 727 10.31 9.92 6.26
CA THR A 727 11.19 10.31 5.16
C THR A 727 10.51 10.05 3.81
N ILE A 728 10.85 10.82 2.77
CA ILE A 728 10.32 10.61 1.40
C ILE A 728 10.65 9.19 0.94
N ASN A 729 11.92 8.77 1.06
CA ASN A 729 12.28 7.36 0.94
C ASN A 729 11.77 6.60 2.17
N ASN A 730 10.48 6.24 2.12
CA ASN A 730 9.81 5.59 3.25
C ASN A 730 10.36 4.16 3.44
N THR A 731 10.72 3.87 4.69
CA THR A 731 11.21 2.56 5.12
C THR A 731 10.52 2.15 6.42
N GLY A 732 9.20 2.00 6.36
CA GLY A 732 8.38 1.65 7.52
C GLY A 732 8.74 0.30 8.15
N GLY A 733 8.22 0.06 9.36
CA GLY A 733 8.55 -1.10 10.19
C GLY A 733 9.64 -0.80 11.21
N ARG A 734 9.84 -1.71 12.15
CA ARG A 734 10.78 -1.52 13.28
C ARG A 734 12.23 -1.78 12.83
N ASN A 735 12.76 -2.97 13.12
CA ASN A 735 14.12 -3.34 12.76
C ASN A 735 14.19 -3.88 11.33
N ASN A 736 13.34 -4.85 11.00
CA ASN A 736 13.13 -5.27 9.62
C ASN A 736 12.17 -4.30 8.93
N GLN A 737 12.58 -3.74 7.81
CA GLN A 737 11.70 -2.90 6.99
C GLN A 737 10.56 -3.77 6.45
N SER A 738 9.32 -3.43 6.80
CA SER A 738 8.12 -4.16 6.39
C SER A 738 7.32 -3.46 5.29
N SER A 739 7.55 -2.16 5.10
CA SER A 739 6.88 -1.34 4.08
C SER A 739 7.82 -0.31 3.45
N GLY A 740 7.43 0.25 2.31
CA GLY A 740 8.19 1.26 1.59
C GLY A 740 7.95 1.20 0.09
N ALA A 741 8.81 1.86 -0.70
CA ALA A 741 8.70 1.88 -2.16
C ALA A 741 8.81 0.48 -2.75
N SER A 742 7.66 -0.11 -3.11
CA SER A 742 7.59 -1.42 -3.79
C SER A 742 7.89 -1.32 -5.28
N PHE A 743 7.69 -0.12 -5.84
CA PHE A 743 7.92 0.25 -7.22
C PHE A 743 8.30 1.73 -7.26
N ARG A 744 9.18 2.11 -8.18
CA ARG A 744 9.54 3.50 -8.46
C ARG A 744 9.49 3.75 -9.96
N ILE A 745 9.03 4.93 -10.35
CA ILE A 745 9.09 5.38 -11.74
C ILE A 745 9.36 6.89 -11.79
N LEU A 746 10.22 7.29 -12.72
CA LEU A 746 10.53 8.68 -13.06
C LEU A 746 10.42 8.83 -14.57
N VAL A 747 9.59 9.75 -15.03
CA VAL A 747 9.32 9.95 -16.46
C VAL A 747 9.68 11.39 -16.85
N ASP A 748 10.44 11.52 -17.94
CA ASP A 748 10.67 12.77 -18.66
C ASP A 748 9.91 12.69 -19.99
N THR A 749 8.88 13.51 -20.15
CA THR A 749 8.02 13.45 -21.34
C THR A 749 8.70 13.94 -22.62
N GLU A 750 9.92 14.49 -22.55
CA GLU A 750 10.77 14.77 -23.72
C GLU A 750 11.10 13.48 -24.47
N ASN A 751 11.50 12.43 -23.72
CA ASN A 751 11.97 11.19 -24.30
C ASN A 751 11.63 9.98 -23.39
N TRP A 752 10.67 9.20 -23.83
CA TRP A 752 10.17 8.06 -23.09
C TRP A 752 11.22 6.97 -22.77
N ASP A 753 12.28 6.87 -23.59
CA ASP A 753 13.41 5.95 -23.34
C ASP A 753 14.35 6.43 -22.20
N ARG A 754 14.12 7.62 -21.64
CA ARG A 754 14.81 8.12 -20.45
C ARG A 754 14.10 7.77 -19.15
N THR A 755 12.94 7.14 -19.22
CA THR A 755 12.20 6.67 -18.06
C THR A 755 13.09 5.79 -17.20
N LEU A 756 13.11 6.07 -15.88
CA LEU A 756 13.79 5.26 -14.88
C LEU A 756 12.74 4.52 -14.04
N ALA A 757 13.02 3.27 -13.72
CA ALA A 757 12.15 2.46 -12.87
C ALA A 757 12.93 1.61 -11.89
N MET A 758 12.23 1.07 -10.90
CA MET A 758 12.71 0.03 -9.99
C MET A 758 11.54 -0.79 -9.47
N ASN A 759 11.72 -2.11 -9.37
CA ASN A 759 10.76 -3.03 -8.76
C ASN A 759 11.48 -3.94 -7.76
N ASN A 760 10.93 -4.15 -6.57
CA ASN A 760 11.57 -4.92 -5.51
C ASN A 760 10.83 -6.24 -5.25
N PRO A 761 11.51 -7.41 -5.24
CA PRO A 761 12.95 -7.63 -5.50
C PRO A 761 13.26 -7.99 -6.96
N GLY A 762 12.27 -8.24 -7.78
CA GLY A 762 12.38 -8.65 -9.16
C GLY A 762 11.00 -8.87 -9.79
N GLN A 763 10.99 -9.28 -11.05
CA GLN A 763 9.76 -9.45 -11.83
C GLN A 763 9.15 -10.84 -11.67
N SER A 764 9.94 -11.87 -11.43
CA SER A 764 9.45 -13.23 -11.23
C SER A 764 9.09 -13.53 -9.79
N GLY A 765 8.10 -14.39 -9.58
CA GLY A 765 7.76 -14.98 -8.29
C GLY A 765 8.30 -16.42 -8.13
N ASP A 766 8.95 -16.96 -9.15
CA ASP A 766 9.56 -18.27 -9.12
C ASP A 766 10.98 -18.18 -8.57
N PRO A 767 11.30 -18.81 -7.43
CA PRO A 767 12.64 -18.77 -6.83
C PRO A 767 13.76 -19.29 -7.72
N GLU A 768 13.45 -20.11 -8.72
CA GLU A 768 14.44 -20.66 -9.68
C GLU A 768 14.68 -19.71 -10.87
N SER A 769 13.88 -18.67 -11.01
CA SER A 769 14.01 -17.69 -12.10
C SER A 769 15.18 -16.73 -11.85
N PRO A 770 15.98 -16.39 -12.89
CA PRO A 770 17.00 -15.35 -12.79
C PRO A 770 16.45 -13.96 -12.50
N PHE A 771 15.13 -13.76 -12.63
CA PHE A 771 14.42 -12.51 -12.39
C PHE A 771 13.66 -12.50 -11.04
N TYR A 772 13.95 -13.42 -10.13
CA TYR A 772 13.33 -13.50 -8.82
C TYR A 772 13.80 -12.37 -7.89
N ASN A 773 15.11 -12.14 -7.85
CA ASN A 773 15.74 -11.19 -6.92
C ASN A 773 16.82 -10.31 -7.56
N ASN A 774 16.90 -10.29 -8.89
CA ASN A 774 17.96 -9.61 -9.64
C ASN A 774 17.97 -8.07 -9.43
N LEU A 775 16.89 -7.49 -8.98
CA LEU A 775 16.76 -6.04 -8.73
C LEU A 775 16.98 -5.68 -7.24
N PHE A 776 17.02 -6.66 -6.35
CA PHE A 776 17.07 -6.40 -4.90
C PHE A 776 18.30 -5.60 -4.47
N GLN A 777 19.49 -5.94 -4.96
CA GLN A 777 20.73 -5.27 -4.55
C GLN A 777 20.69 -3.79 -4.95
N GLU A 778 20.30 -3.50 -6.18
CA GLU A 778 20.22 -2.13 -6.68
C GLU A 778 19.11 -1.33 -6.00
N TRP A 779 17.92 -1.95 -5.80
CA TRP A 779 16.84 -1.33 -5.04
C TRP A 779 17.26 -1.01 -3.60
N SER A 780 17.99 -1.91 -2.93
CA SER A 780 18.40 -1.74 -1.53
C SER A 780 19.37 -0.58 -1.31
N THR A 781 20.07 -0.18 -2.37
CA THR A 781 20.98 0.98 -2.43
C THR A 781 20.36 2.18 -3.15
N ASP A 782 19.03 2.19 -3.31
CA ASP A 782 18.24 3.26 -3.88
C ASP A 782 18.51 3.56 -5.37
N GLY A 783 18.96 2.54 -6.11
CA GLY A 783 19.23 2.60 -7.55
C GLY A 783 17.99 2.51 -8.42
N PHE A 784 18.20 2.70 -9.73
CA PHE A 784 17.19 2.65 -10.78
C PHE A 784 17.74 1.98 -12.02
N PHE A 785 16.86 1.42 -12.84
CA PHE A 785 17.23 0.95 -14.18
C PHE A 785 16.44 1.72 -15.26
N PRO A 786 16.96 1.83 -16.51
CA PRO A 786 16.23 2.46 -17.60
C PRO A 786 15.08 1.58 -18.06
N LEU A 787 13.87 2.12 -18.07
CA LEU A 787 12.66 1.47 -18.59
C LEU A 787 12.43 1.91 -20.04
N PHE A 788 12.97 1.13 -20.99
CA PHE A 788 12.92 1.47 -22.41
C PHE A 788 11.52 1.26 -23.00
N TYR A 789 11.15 2.15 -23.93
CA TYR A 789 9.86 2.17 -24.60
C TYR A 789 9.95 1.90 -26.09
N SER A 790 10.96 2.44 -26.79
CA SER A 790 11.16 2.19 -28.21
C SER A 790 11.62 0.76 -28.47
N LYS A 791 11.06 0.12 -29.52
CA LYS A 791 11.36 -1.27 -29.85
C LYS A 791 12.87 -1.47 -30.11
N GLU A 792 13.54 -0.50 -30.69
CA GLU A 792 14.99 -0.55 -30.96
C GLU A 792 15.79 -0.69 -29.66
N LYS A 793 15.50 0.13 -28.64
CA LYS A 793 16.14 0.05 -27.34
C LYS A 793 15.84 -1.24 -26.61
N ILE A 794 14.57 -1.67 -26.63
CA ILE A 794 14.12 -2.93 -26.02
C ILE A 794 14.89 -4.13 -26.62
N VAL A 795 14.97 -4.23 -27.95
CA VAL A 795 15.72 -5.31 -28.64
C VAL A 795 17.18 -5.31 -28.20
N SER A 796 17.81 -4.15 -28.00
CA SER A 796 19.23 -4.05 -27.60
C SER A 796 19.52 -4.58 -26.18
N VAL A 797 18.52 -4.75 -25.35
CA VAL A 797 18.63 -5.24 -23.95
C VAL A 797 17.84 -6.52 -23.70
N THR A 798 17.27 -7.12 -24.74
CA THR A 798 16.48 -8.37 -24.63
C THR A 798 17.39 -9.53 -24.20
N ALA A 799 17.00 -10.18 -23.10
CA ALA A 799 17.68 -11.37 -22.56
C ALA A 799 16.98 -12.68 -22.99
N GLN A 800 15.66 -12.65 -23.17
CA GLN A 800 14.85 -13.79 -23.57
C GLN A 800 13.77 -13.37 -24.57
N ARG A 801 13.50 -14.22 -25.57
CA ARG A 801 12.42 -14.04 -26.51
C ARG A 801 11.41 -15.18 -26.38
N ILE A 802 10.14 -14.86 -26.30
CA ILE A 802 9.06 -15.82 -26.19
C ILE A 802 8.08 -15.60 -27.34
N VAL A 803 7.71 -16.68 -28.02
CA VAL A 803 6.74 -16.62 -29.10
C VAL A 803 5.54 -17.47 -28.72
N LEU A 804 4.38 -16.82 -28.60
CA LEU A 804 3.10 -17.50 -28.43
C LEU A 804 2.47 -17.69 -29.80
N LYS A 805 2.20 -18.94 -30.16
CA LYS A 805 1.59 -19.32 -31.45
C LYS A 805 0.17 -19.86 -31.25
N PRO A 806 -0.78 -19.55 -32.13
CA PRO A 806 -2.10 -20.17 -32.09
C PRO A 806 -2.01 -21.69 -32.05
N LYS A 807 -2.80 -22.31 -31.18
CA LYS A 807 -3.01 -23.74 -31.15
C LYS A 807 -4.34 -24.06 -31.83
N ASN A 808 -4.26 -24.70 -32.96
CA ASN A 808 -5.43 -25.20 -33.69
C ASN A 808 -6.21 -26.25 -32.88
#